data_3badfa49803d34d9073c976c6eaa9f17
#
_entry.id   3badfa49803d34d9073c976c6eaa9f17
#
_cell.length_a   1.000
_cell.length_b   1.000
_cell.length_c   1.000
_cell.angle_alpha   90.00
_cell.angle_beta   90.00
_cell.angle_gamma   90.00
#
_symmetry.space_group_name_H-M   'P 1'
#
loop_
_entity.id
_entity.type
_entity.pdbx_description
1 polymer ?
#
loop_
_entity_poly.entity_id
_entity_poly.type
_entity_poly.pdbx_seq_one_letter_code
_entity_poly.pdbx_strand_id
1 'polypeptide(L)'
;MAGREYPLDRTRNIGIMAHIDAGKTTTTERILYYTGVNHKIGDTHEGTATMDWMAQEQERGITITSAATTCHWTLQENCKPKAGALEHRINIIDTPGHVDFTVEVERSLRVLDGAVGVFCAKGGVEPQSENVWRQADTYNVPRMAFINKMDIMGADFYNAVEQIKTRLGKNAICLQLPIGKEDEFKGIIDLFEMKAYIYNDDKGDDISIEEIPEAMKDDAELYHTELVEKICELDDELMMMYLEGEEPSIDELKKVLRKATCECTAVPVCCGTAYKNKGVQKLLDAVIEFMPSPLDVPAIQGVDMDGNDTVRHSSDEEPFSALVFKIMSDPFVGKLAYFRVYSGTVNSGSYVLNATKGKKERVGRILQMHANKREELDKVYSGDIAAAIGFKFSTTGDTICDEQNPVILESMEFPEPVIELAIEPKTKASQGKLGESLAKLAEEDPTFRAHTNQETGQTIIAGMGELHLEIIVDRLLREFKVEANVGAPQVAYKESITKSVEVDSKYAKQSGGRGQYGHCKVKFEPMDVNGEETYKFESTVVGGAIPKEYIPAVGEGIEEAMKSGILGGFPVVGVHANVYDGSYHEVDSSEMAFHIAGSLAFKDAMKQGAPVLLEPIMKVEVTMPEEYMGDIIGDLNSRRGRIEGMDDLGGGKIVHAYVPLSEMFGYSTDLRSRTQGRGNYSMFFEKYEPVPKSVQEKVLSIKNA
;
A
#
# COMPACT_ATOMS: atom_id res chain seq x y z
N MET A 1 23.37 -24.52 21.18
CA MET A 1 22.65 -23.76 20.15
C MET A 1 22.50 -22.36 20.70
N ALA A 2 23.00 -21.34 20.02
CA ALA A 2 22.75 -19.96 20.44
C ALA A 2 21.25 -19.73 20.33
N GLY A 3 20.64 -19.34 21.44
CA GLY A 3 19.21 -18.97 21.47
C GLY A 3 19.00 -17.64 20.74
N ARG A 4 17.76 -17.23 20.62
CA ARG A 4 17.34 -15.93 20.09
C ARG A 4 18.03 -14.80 20.86
N GLU A 5 18.60 -13.83 20.16
CA GLU A 5 19.31 -12.69 20.76
C GLU A 5 18.33 -11.68 21.38
N TYR A 6 17.25 -11.36 20.67
CA TYR A 6 16.19 -10.47 21.14
C TYR A 6 14.87 -11.23 21.29
N PRO A 7 14.29 -11.30 22.51
CA PRO A 7 12.95 -11.88 22.70
C PRO A 7 11.87 -11.11 21.94
N LEU A 8 10.73 -11.76 21.71
CA LEU A 8 9.60 -11.18 20.96
C LEU A 8 9.06 -9.89 21.60
N ASP A 9 8.96 -9.83 22.92
CA ASP A 9 8.51 -8.66 23.68
C ASP A 9 9.41 -7.43 23.49
N ARG A 10 10.69 -7.65 23.14
CA ARG A 10 11.67 -6.61 22.84
C ARG A 10 11.91 -6.36 21.36
N THR A 11 11.06 -6.88 20.51
CA THR A 11 11.09 -6.65 19.07
C THR A 11 9.97 -5.68 18.69
N ARG A 12 10.24 -4.74 17.78
CA ARG A 12 9.27 -3.82 17.18
C ARG A 12 9.40 -3.87 15.67
N ASN A 13 8.32 -4.13 14.96
CA ASN A 13 8.26 -4.11 13.50
C ASN A 13 7.39 -2.93 13.09
N ILE A 14 8.00 -1.82 12.76
CA ILE A 14 7.28 -0.57 12.50
C ILE A 14 7.47 -0.08 11.07
N GLY A 15 6.44 0.55 10.53
CA GLY A 15 6.49 1.33 9.31
C GLY A 15 6.56 2.81 9.58
N ILE A 16 7.27 3.54 8.73
CA ILE A 16 7.20 5.00 8.71
C ILE A 16 6.37 5.39 7.50
N MET A 17 5.21 6.00 7.75
CA MET A 17 4.28 6.44 6.71
C MET A 17 4.04 7.94 6.79
N ALA A 18 3.91 8.59 5.65
CA ALA A 18 3.74 10.03 5.57
C ALA A 18 3.24 10.49 4.21
N HIS A 19 2.69 11.70 4.16
CA HIS A 19 2.56 12.46 2.93
C HIS A 19 3.92 12.82 2.32
N ILE A 20 3.95 13.09 1.01
CA ILE A 20 5.13 13.63 0.31
C ILE A 20 5.60 14.90 1.05
N ASP A 21 6.89 15.04 1.21
CA ASP A 21 7.53 16.17 1.90
C ASP A 21 7.16 16.36 3.40
N ALA A 22 6.45 15.44 4.06
CA ALA A 22 6.24 15.52 5.51
C ALA A 22 7.53 15.26 6.31
N GLY A 23 8.59 14.79 5.67
CA GLY A 23 9.89 14.51 6.27
C GLY A 23 10.06 13.06 6.74
N LYS A 24 9.41 12.12 6.07
CA LYS A 24 9.49 10.69 6.34
C LYS A 24 10.94 10.18 6.33
N THR A 25 11.61 10.26 5.18
CA THR A 25 13.00 9.80 5.01
C THR A 25 13.95 10.52 5.96
N THR A 26 13.76 11.83 6.18
CA THR A 26 14.53 12.59 7.15
C THR A 26 14.36 12.03 8.56
N THR A 27 13.14 11.69 8.97
CA THR A 27 12.86 11.10 10.27
C THR A 27 13.55 9.73 10.41
N THR A 28 13.44 8.88 9.38
CA THR A 28 14.11 7.57 9.36
C THR A 28 15.63 7.70 9.44
N GLU A 29 16.23 8.61 8.66
CA GLU A 29 17.69 8.86 8.71
C GLU A 29 18.15 9.32 10.09
N ARG A 30 17.36 10.13 10.81
CA ARG A 30 17.69 10.56 12.19
C ARG A 30 17.55 9.41 13.18
N ILE A 31 16.56 8.54 13.02
CA ILE A 31 16.47 7.32 13.82
C ILE A 31 17.73 6.46 13.61
N LEU A 32 18.16 6.26 12.38
CA LEU A 32 19.38 5.48 12.08
C LEU A 32 20.65 6.13 12.64
N TYR A 33 20.72 7.45 12.67
CA TYR A 33 21.84 8.18 13.27
C TYR A 33 21.89 7.98 14.77
N TYR A 34 20.78 8.22 15.49
CA TYR A 34 20.76 8.09 16.95
C TYR A 34 20.90 6.66 17.46
N THR A 35 20.51 5.68 16.66
CA THR A 35 20.71 4.25 16.96
C THR A 35 22.09 3.74 16.55
N GLY A 36 22.97 4.60 16.01
CA GLY A 36 24.34 4.26 15.66
C GLY A 36 24.52 3.41 14.39
N VAL A 37 23.45 3.17 13.63
CA VAL A 37 23.51 2.47 12.35
C VAL A 37 24.25 3.31 11.31
N ASN A 38 23.98 4.63 11.30
CA ASN A 38 24.66 5.61 10.47
C ASN A 38 25.60 6.47 11.31
N HIS A 39 26.84 6.65 10.84
CA HIS A 39 27.82 7.53 11.49
C HIS A 39 27.75 8.99 11.02
N LYS A 40 27.01 9.25 9.96
CA LYS A 40 26.76 10.58 9.40
C LYS A 40 25.27 10.75 9.19
N ILE A 41 24.81 11.97 9.40
CA ILE A 41 23.45 12.37 9.12
C ILE A 41 23.27 12.42 7.61
N GLY A 42 22.40 11.58 7.05
CA GLY A 42 21.99 11.62 5.64
C GLY A 42 21.01 12.77 5.38
N ASP A 43 21.09 13.37 4.20
CA ASP A 43 20.17 14.43 3.74
C ASP A 43 19.52 14.00 2.42
N THR A 44 18.19 14.10 2.38
CA THR A 44 17.39 13.77 1.19
C THR A 44 17.63 14.76 0.05
N HIS A 45 17.83 16.04 0.39
CA HIS A 45 18.08 17.10 -0.62
C HIS A 45 19.47 17.01 -1.24
N GLU A 46 20.44 16.46 -0.50
CA GLU A 46 21.80 16.23 -1.00
C GLU A 46 21.98 14.84 -1.63
N GLY A 47 20.93 14.00 -1.65
CA GLY A 47 20.97 12.64 -2.17
C GLY A 47 21.88 11.69 -1.36
N THR A 48 22.11 11.99 -0.10
CA THR A 48 23.00 11.22 0.81
C THR A 48 22.23 10.29 1.74
N ALA A 49 20.89 10.24 1.64
CA ALA A 49 20.04 9.40 2.46
C ALA A 49 20.33 7.91 2.22
N THR A 50 20.47 7.14 3.29
CA THR A 50 20.80 5.71 3.23
C THR A 50 19.61 4.86 2.78
N MET A 51 18.40 5.28 3.15
CA MET A 51 17.16 4.56 2.83
C MET A 51 16.73 4.75 1.38
N ASP A 52 16.96 5.92 0.80
CA ASP A 52 16.72 6.20 -0.62
C ASP A 52 17.97 5.78 -1.43
N TRP A 53 18.10 4.49 -1.67
CA TRP A 53 19.31 3.89 -2.27
C TRP A 53 19.29 3.87 -3.81
N MET A 54 18.12 4.00 -4.43
CA MET A 54 17.99 4.07 -5.89
C MET A 54 18.39 5.46 -6.41
N ALA A 55 19.07 5.49 -7.56
CA ALA A 55 19.42 6.75 -8.21
C ALA A 55 18.18 7.63 -8.50
N GLN A 56 17.07 7.01 -8.85
CA GLN A 56 15.80 7.69 -9.11
C GLN A 56 15.20 8.32 -7.84
N GLU A 57 15.33 7.67 -6.70
CA GLU A 57 14.89 8.20 -5.40
C GLU A 57 15.71 9.42 -5.02
N GLN A 58 17.03 9.32 -5.15
CA GLN A 58 17.97 10.40 -4.83
C GLN A 58 17.81 11.62 -5.76
N GLU A 59 17.64 11.40 -7.06
CA GLU A 59 17.46 12.48 -8.04
C GLU A 59 16.12 13.21 -7.87
N ARG A 60 15.08 12.49 -7.46
CA ARG A 60 13.71 13.04 -7.33
C ARG A 60 13.36 13.47 -5.91
N GLY A 61 14.14 13.04 -4.92
CA GLY A 61 13.89 13.29 -3.51
C GLY A 61 12.62 12.60 -2.96
N ILE A 62 12.21 11.48 -3.58
CA ILE A 62 11.04 10.69 -3.17
C ILE A 62 11.40 9.23 -2.97
N THR A 63 10.83 8.59 -1.98
CA THR A 63 10.92 7.13 -1.80
C THR A 63 10.00 6.44 -2.79
N ILE A 64 10.53 5.52 -3.57
CA ILE A 64 9.83 4.75 -4.61
C ILE A 64 9.55 3.34 -4.12
N THR A 65 10.58 2.70 -3.55
CA THR A 65 10.49 1.35 -3.03
C THR A 65 10.65 1.32 -1.52
N SER A 66 9.91 0.45 -0.85
CA SER A 66 10.09 0.25 0.59
C SER A 66 11.48 -0.32 0.88
N ALA A 67 12.17 0.26 1.85
CA ALA A 67 13.45 -0.20 2.33
C ALA A 67 13.32 -0.70 3.77
N ALA A 68 13.93 -1.85 4.06
CA ALA A 68 13.92 -2.42 5.40
C ALA A 68 15.29 -2.23 6.06
N THR A 69 15.29 -1.85 7.33
CA THR A 69 16.50 -1.73 8.14
C THR A 69 16.22 -2.14 9.58
N THR A 70 17.27 -2.57 10.28
CA THR A 70 17.19 -2.94 11.69
C THR A 70 18.08 -2.01 12.50
N CYS A 71 17.55 -1.54 13.60
CA CYS A 71 18.30 -0.72 14.57
C CYS A 71 17.98 -1.15 16.01
N HIS A 72 18.71 -0.62 16.97
CA HIS A 72 18.61 -0.99 18.36
C HIS A 72 18.46 0.26 19.22
N TRP A 73 17.60 0.20 20.23
CA TRP A 73 17.37 1.32 21.13
C TRP A 73 17.10 0.84 22.55
N THR A 74 17.62 1.60 23.52
CA THR A 74 17.35 1.38 24.94
C THR A 74 16.62 2.61 25.48
N LEU A 75 15.53 2.40 26.21
CA LEU A 75 14.76 3.47 26.84
C LEU A 75 15.68 4.43 27.59
N GLN A 76 15.43 5.72 27.42
CA GLN A 76 16.21 6.76 28.04
C GLN A 76 15.52 7.33 29.29
N GLU A 77 16.32 7.66 30.26
CA GLU A 77 15.95 8.44 31.44
C GLU A 77 16.97 9.55 31.59
N ASN A 78 16.50 10.80 31.67
CA ASN A 78 17.37 11.97 31.71
C ASN A 78 18.40 12.01 30.54
N CYS A 79 17.94 11.70 29.32
CA CYS A 79 18.73 11.67 28.09
C CYS A 79 19.92 10.68 28.14
N LYS A 80 19.86 9.66 28.97
CA LYS A 80 20.83 8.56 29.06
C LYS A 80 20.09 7.22 29.09
N PRO A 81 20.72 6.13 28.63
CA PRO A 81 20.11 4.82 28.80
C PRO A 81 19.65 4.58 30.22
N LYS A 82 18.36 4.29 30.42
CA LYS A 82 17.77 4.05 31.74
C LYS A 82 18.48 2.87 32.43
N ALA A 83 18.85 3.02 33.66
CA ALA A 83 19.54 1.96 34.40
C ALA A 83 18.67 0.69 34.47
N GLY A 84 19.22 -0.43 34.02
CA GLY A 84 18.52 -1.71 33.99
C GLY A 84 17.52 -1.89 32.86
N ALA A 85 17.29 -0.89 32.00
CA ALA A 85 16.48 -1.06 30.79
C ALA A 85 17.18 -1.99 29.79
N LEU A 86 16.40 -2.83 29.17
CA LEU A 86 16.88 -3.78 28.17
C LEU A 86 16.83 -3.16 26.78
N GLU A 87 17.80 -3.49 25.95
CA GLU A 87 17.85 -3.06 24.55
C GLU A 87 16.74 -3.72 23.74
N HIS A 88 16.09 -2.94 22.90
CA HIS A 88 15.06 -3.37 21.97
C HIS A 88 15.59 -3.38 20.52
N ARG A 89 15.17 -4.36 19.75
CA ARG A 89 15.39 -4.40 18.32
C ARG A 89 14.20 -3.78 17.58
N ILE A 90 14.46 -2.83 16.74
CA ILE A 90 13.46 -2.13 15.94
C ILE A 90 13.76 -2.40 14.47
N ASN A 91 12.85 -3.12 13.81
CA ASN A 91 12.85 -3.29 12.36
C ASN A 91 11.97 -2.19 11.77
N ILE A 92 12.54 -1.38 10.90
CA ILE A 92 11.87 -0.25 10.27
C ILE A 92 11.68 -0.57 8.79
N ILE A 93 10.46 -0.43 8.29
CA ILE A 93 10.18 -0.42 6.86
C ILE A 93 9.78 1.01 6.50
N ASP A 94 10.61 1.65 5.69
CA ASP A 94 10.31 2.97 5.12
C ASP A 94 9.41 2.78 3.90
N THR A 95 8.21 3.39 3.91
CA THR A 95 7.21 3.20 2.87
C THR A 95 7.17 4.39 1.92
N PRO A 96 6.86 4.22 0.61
CA PRO A 96 6.65 5.35 -0.28
C PRO A 96 5.53 6.27 0.19
N GLY A 97 5.66 7.57 -0.11
CA GLY A 97 4.62 8.56 0.16
C GLY A 97 3.78 8.92 -1.07
N HIS A 98 4.14 8.43 -2.27
CA HIS A 98 3.48 8.80 -3.51
C HIS A 98 2.36 7.80 -3.88
N VAL A 99 1.28 8.32 -4.45
CA VAL A 99 0.06 7.55 -4.76
C VAL A 99 0.30 6.42 -5.74
N ASP A 100 1.17 6.62 -6.73
CA ASP A 100 1.48 5.62 -7.74
C ASP A 100 2.14 4.36 -7.13
N PHE A 101 2.62 4.46 -5.88
CA PHE A 101 3.28 3.39 -5.13
C PHE A 101 2.48 2.90 -3.92
N THR A 102 1.17 3.13 -3.91
CA THR A 102 0.24 2.73 -2.83
C THR A 102 0.36 1.24 -2.47
N VAL A 103 0.62 0.41 -3.46
CA VAL A 103 0.80 -1.04 -3.27
C VAL A 103 2.06 -1.38 -2.47
N GLU A 104 3.14 -0.60 -2.60
CA GLU A 104 4.31 -0.75 -1.74
C GLU A 104 3.96 -0.46 -0.28
N VAL A 105 3.07 0.51 -0.05
CA VAL A 105 2.55 0.84 1.29
C VAL A 105 1.71 -0.33 1.82
N GLU A 106 0.76 -0.85 1.05
CA GLU A 106 -0.08 -1.99 1.44
C GLU A 106 0.74 -3.23 1.77
N ARG A 107 1.70 -3.58 0.92
CA ARG A 107 2.61 -4.71 1.17
C ARG A 107 3.36 -4.55 2.50
N SER A 108 3.80 -3.34 2.79
CA SER A 108 4.51 -3.04 4.03
C SER A 108 3.58 -3.09 5.23
N LEU A 109 2.41 -2.46 5.15
CA LEU A 109 1.42 -2.45 6.24
C LEU A 109 0.96 -3.85 6.63
N ARG A 110 0.85 -4.77 5.65
CA ARG A 110 0.44 -6.16 5.90
C ARG A 110 1.41 -6.93 6.79
N VAL A 111 2.68 -6.57 6.79
CA VAL A 111 3.74 -7.28 7.53
C VAL A 111 4.26 -6.53 8.74
N LEU A 112 3.73 -5.34 9.03
CA LEU A 112 4.10 -4.53 10.17
C LEU A 112 3.20 -4.82 11.38
N ASP A 113 3.77 -4.66 12.57
CA ASP A 113 3.01 -4.73 13.82
C ASP A 113 2.44 -3.36 14.19
N GLY A 114 3.06 -2.28 13.72
CA GLY A 114 2.61 -0.93 13.95
C GLY A 114 3.24 0.07 12.98
N ALA A 115 2.75 1.30 12.98
CA ALA A 115 3.24 2.36 12.10
C ALA A 115 3.35 3.72 12.80
N VAL A 116 4.33 4.51 12.38
CA VAL A 116 4.48 5.91 12.78
C VAL A 116 4.03 6.78 11.62
N GLY A 117 2.93 7.50 11.81
CA GLY A 117 2.43 8.49 10.88
C GLY A 117 3.14 9.82 11.08
N VAL A 118 3.92 10.26 10.10
CA VAL A 118 4.63 11.55 10.14
C VAL A 118 3.78 12.61 9.45
N PHE A 119 3.39 13.64 10.18
CA PHE A 119 2.59 14.76 9.70
C PHE A 119 3.41 16.05 9.69
N CYS A 120 3.20 16.88 8.68
CA CYS A 120 3.81 18.21 8.65
C CYS A 120 3.04 19.15 9.57
N ALA A 121 3.73 19.85 10.50
CA ALA A 121 3.09 20.78 11.43
C ALA A 121 2.34 21.92 10.72
N LYS A 122 2.73 22.29 9.51
CA LYS A 122 2.07 23.31 8.68
C LYS A 122 0.87 22.75 7.91
N GLY A 123 1.04 21.60 7.26
CA GLY A 123 -0.01 20.98 6.41
C GLY A 123 -1.05 20.19 7.19
N GLY A 124 -0.68 19.68 8.36
CA GLY A 124 -1.53 18.80 9.16
C GLY A 124 -1.84 17.48 8.44
N VAL A 125 -3.10 17.12 8.40
CA VAL A 125 -3.59 15.93 7.68
C VAL A 125 -3.82 16.29 6.22
N GLU A 126 -2.95 15.83 5.36
CA GLU A 126 -3.03 16.00 3.92
C GLU A 126 -3.67 14.78 3.26
N PRO A 127 -4.17 14.89 2.00
CA PRO A 127 -4.94 13.83 1.34
C PRO A 127 -4.24 12.48 1.27
N GLN A 128 -2.93 12.49 1.01
CA GLN A 128 -2.16 11.23 1.00
C GLN A 128 -2.03 10.63 2.40
N SER A 129 -1.96 11.48 3.44
CA SER A 129 -1.98 11.01 4.83
C SER A 129 -3.29 10.27 5.14
N GLU A 130 -4.43 10.81 4.68
CA GLU A 130 -5.74 10.15 4.85
C GLU A 130 -5.78 8.80 4.16
N ASN A 131 -5.26 8.72 2.93
CA ASN A 131 -5.26 7.48 2.17
C ASN A 131 -4.43 6.39 2.83
N VAL A 132 -3.16 6.70 3.18
CA VAL A 132 -2.28 5.76 3.86
C VAL A 132 -2.84 5.37 5.23
N TRP A 133 -3.48 6.31 5.93
CA TRP A 133 -4.13 6.06 7.21
C TRP A 133 -5.31 5.10 7.06
N ARG A 134 -6.14 5.28 6.02
CA ARG A 134 -7.26 4.39 5.70
C ARG A 134 -6.81 2.99 5.35
N GLN A 135 -5.72 2.86 4.59
CA GLN A 135 -5.10 1.56 4.31
C GLN A 135 -4.64 0.86 5.60
N ALA A 136 -4.03 1.61 6.52
CA ALA A 136 -3.66 1.08 7.82
C ALA A 136 -4.87 0.67 8.68
N ASP A 137 -6.04 1.34 8.52
CA ASP A 137 -7.30 0.92 9.13
C ASP A 137 -7.78 -0.42 8.58
N THR A 138 -7.67 -0.65 7.27
CA THR A 138 -8.06 -1.93 6.63
C THR A 138 -7.32 -3.13 7.25
N TYR A 139 -6.05 -2.95 7.57
CA TYR A 139 -5.22 -4.01 8.18
C TYR A 139 -5.17 -3.95 9.71
N ASN A 140 -5.95 -3.07 10.35
CA ASN A 140 -5.96 -2.86 11.81
C ASN A 140 -4.54 -2.66 12.39
N VAL A 141 -3.70 -1.89 11.70
CA VAL A 141 -2.33 -1.61 12.13
C VAL A 141 -2.33 -0.56 13.22
N PRO A 142 -1.83 -0.83 14.43
CA PRO A 142 -1.63 0.15 15.50
C PRO A 142 -0.74 1.31 15.06
N ARG A 143 -1.07 2.52 15.46
CA ARG A 143 -0.40 3.74 14.99
C ARG A 143 -0.12 4.73 16.09
N MET A 144 0.96 5.47 15.88
CA MET A 144 1.24 6.72 16.59
C MET A 144 1.51 7.83 15.58
N ALA A 145 1.37 9.07 15.98
CA ALA A 145 1.60 10.24 15.15
C ALA A 145 2.84 11.01 15.61
N PHE A 146 3.62 11.48 14.64
CA PHE A 146 4.73 12.39 14.85
C PHE A 146 4.51 13.67 14.06
N ILE A 147 4.25 14.78 14.76
CA ILE A 147 4.10 16.11 14.15
C ILE A 147 5.49 16.68 13.92
N ASN A 148 5.94 16.60 12.69
CA ASN A 148 7.26 16.98 12.23
C ASN A 148 7.30 18.39 11.65
N LYS A 149 8.49 18.92 11.44
CA LYS A 149 8.73 20.26 10.86
C LYS A 149 8.15 21.39 11.71
N MET A 150 8.30 21.29 13.03
CA MET A 150 7.91 22.36 13.96
C MET A 150 8.69 23.66 13.76
N ASP A 151 9.80 23.63 13.01
CA ASP A 151 10.71 24.72 12.72
C ASP A 151 10.36 25.54 11.48
N ILE A 152 9.38 25.15 10.68
CA ILE A 152 9.03 25.86 9.45
C ILE A 152 7.98 26.97 9.70
N MET A 153 7.99 27.98 8.85
CA MET A 153 7.01 29.09 8.91
C MET A 153 5.59 28.57 8.69
N GLY A 154 4.69 28.88 9.60
CA GLY A 154 3.30 28.41 9.60
C GLY A 154 3.09 27.08 10.32
N ALA A 155 4.08 26.58 11.07
CA ALA A 155 3.93 25.38 11.89
C ALA A 155 2.89 25.60 13.00
N ASP A 156 1.91 24.70 13.09
CA ASP A 156 0.85 24.71 14.11
C ASP A 156 0.56 23.28 14.59
N PHE A 157 1.11 22.94 15.75
CA PHE A 157 0.94 21.64 16.39
C PHE A 157 -0.53 21.35 16.73
N TYR A 158 -1.20 22.32 17.32
CA TYR A 158 -2.55 22.14 17.82
C TYR A 158 -3.55 21.93 16.69
N ASN A 159 -3.42 22.68 15.61
CA ASN A 159 -4.21 22.49 14.40
C ASN A 159 -3.96 21.11 13.76
N ALA A 160 -2.72 20.66 13.70
CA ALA A 160 -2.39 19.34 13.16
C ALA A 160 -3.05 18.22 14.00
N VAL A 161 -3.00 18.31 15.33
CA VAL A 161 -3.66 17.35 16.24
C VAL A 161 -5.17 17.38 16.06
N GLU A 162 -5.77 18.57 15.95
CA GLU A 162 -7.21 18.70 15.75
C GLU A 162 -7.66 18.10 14.40
N GLN A 163 -6.86 18.25 13.36
CA GLN A 163 -7.13 17.59 12.09
C GLN A 163 -7.04 16.05 12.19
N ILE A 164 -6.14 15.49 12.98
CA ILE A 164 -6.10 14.04 13.25
C ILE A 164 -7.41 13.60 13.92
N LYS A 165 -7.92 14.37 14.90
CA LYS A 165 -9.18 14.08 15.57
C LYS A 165 -10.37 14.17 14.62
N THR A 166 -10.45 15.21 13.82
CA THR A 166 -11.64 15.53 13.00
C THR A 166 -11.64 14.85 11.65
N ARG A 167 -10.52 14.87 10.91
CA ARG A 167 -10.45 14.31 9.56
C ARG A 167 -10.17 12.81 9.55
N LEU A 168 -9.36 12.31 10.48
CA LEU A 168 -9.09 10.87 10.59
C LEU A 168 -10.03 10.18 11.58
N GLY A 169 -10.84 10.93 12.34
CA GLY A 169 -11.81 10.39 13.30
C GLY A 169 -11.16 9.58 14.42
N LYS A 170 -9.93 9.97 14.86
CA LYS A 170 -9.13 9.18 15.81
C LYS A 170 -9.02 9.88 17.17
N ASN A 171 -8.93 9.07 18.22
CA ASN A 171 -8.64 9.54 19.57
C ASN A 171 -7.14 9.84 19.71
N ALA A 172 -6.75 11.03 19.27
CA ALA A 172 -5.37 11.53 19.37
C ALA A 172 -5.09 12.02 20.80
N ILE A 173 -4.05 11.44 21.43
CA ILE A 173 -3.63 11.73 22.79
C ILE A 173 -2.22 12.31 22.73
N CYS A 174 -2.08 13.60 23.09
CA CYS A 174 -0.79 14.28 23.10
C CYS A 174 0.06 13.77 24.25
N LEU A 175 1.27 13.26 23.91
CA LEU A 175 2.30 12.90 24.90
C LEU A 175 3.20 14.08 25.21
N GLN A 176 3.28 15.04 24.32
CA GLN A 176 4.24 16.13 24.33
C GLN A 176 3.59 17.42 23.83
N LEU A 177 4.12 18.56 24.30
CA LEU A 177 3.81 19.86 23.73
C LEU A 177 5.09 20.52 23.20
N PRO A 178 5.04 21.27 22.08
CA PRO A 178 6.20 21.99 21.57
C PRO A 178 6.52 23.23 22.41
N ILE A 179 7.80 23.49 22.64
CA ILE A 179 8.29 24.74 23.25
C ILE A 179 8.72 25.67 22.13
N GLY A 180 7.89 26.67 21.85
CA GLY A 180 8.04 27.56 20.73
C GLY A 180 7.55 26.94 19.41
N LYS A 181 7.60 27.71 18.35
CA LYS A 181 7.25 27.30 16.98
C LYS A 181 8.14 28.02 15.99
N GLU A 182 8.23 27.50 14.78
CA GLU A 182 9.06 28.06 13.71
C GLU A 182 10.54 28.19 14.17
N ASP A 183 11.19 29.31 13.90
CA ASP A 183 12.59 29.53 14.30
C ASP A 183 12.79 29.54 15.82
N GLU A 184 11.71 29.73 16.60
CA GLU A 184 11.75 29.71 18.07
C GLU A 184 11.53 28.32 18.66
N PHE A 185 11.35 27.28 17.84
CA PHE A 185 11.19 25.91 18.34
C PHE A 185 12.48 25.43 19.01
N LYS A 186 12.46 25.31 20.34
CA LYS A 186 13.62 24.98 21.17
C LYS A 186 13.59 23.57 21.72
N GLY A 187 12.41 23.00 21.93
CA GLY A 187 12.29 21.72 22.61
C GLY A 187 10.85 21.26 22.77
N ILE A 188 10.67 20.33 23.69
CA ILE A 188 9.37 19.71 23.96
C ILE A 188 9.11 19.64 25.47
N ILE A 189 7.83 19.69 25.87
CA ILE A 189 7.38 19.36 27.22
C ILE A 189 6.89 17.91 27.18
N ASP A 190 7.41 17.06 28.03
CA ASP A 190 6.90 15.72 28.29
C ASP A 190 5.75 15.80 29.28
N LEU A 191 4.54 15.43 28.85
CA LEU A 191 3.33 15.54 29.66
C LEU A 191 3.20 14.46 30.74
N PHE A 192 3.90 13.34 30.64
CA PHE A 192 3.94 12.37 31.74
C PHE A 192 4.86 12.83 32.87
N GLU A 193 6.04 13.30 32.50
CA GLU A 193 7.07 13.71 33.47
C GLU A 193 6.89 15.15 33.94
N MET A 194 6.10 15.96 33.24
CA MET A 194 5.93 17.40 33.45
C MET A 194 7.26 18.15 33.50
N LYS A 195 8.13 17.87 32.51
CA LYS A 195 9.44 18.47 32.36
C LYS A 195 9.67 18.98 30.95
N ALA A 196 10.49 20.01 30.82
CA ALA A 196 10.93 20.59 29.56
C ALA A 196 12.26 19.98 29.10
N TYR A 197 12.32 19.52 27.86
CA TYR A 197 13.52 19.04 27.20
C TYR A 197 13.94 20.07 26.15
N ILE A 198 15.04 20.79 26.44
CA ILE A 198 15.57 21.88 25.60
C ILE A 198 16.79 21.37 24.84
N TYR A 199 16.78 21.52 23.52
CA TYR A 199 17.89 21.12 22.64
C TYR A 199 18.82 22.32 22.43
N ASN A 200 20.08 22.20 22.91
CA ASN A 200 21.04 23.29 22.94
C ASN A 200 21.94 23.33 21.71
N ASP A 201 22.00 22.25 20.95
CA ASP A 201 22.83 22.13 19.76
C ASP A 201 22.04 21.70 18.51
N ASP A 202 22.66 21.87 17.34
CA ASP A 202 22.07 21.50 16.06
C ASP A 202 22.13 19.98 15.77
N LYS A 203 22.87 19.21 16.58
CA LYS A 203 22.95 17.75 16.43
C LYS A 203 21.92 17.01 17.29
N GLY A 204 21.30 17.71 18.22
CA GLY A 204 20.35 17.13 19.18
C GLY A 204 20.98 16.20 20.21
N ASP A 205 22.30 16.32 20.45
CA ASP A 205 23.03 15.50 21.40
C ASP A 205 23.10 16.19 22.78
N ASP A 206 23.09 17.53 22.81
CA ASP A 206 23.11 18.33 24.04
C ASP A 206 21.67 18.75 24.41
N ILE A 207 21.07 18.00 25.35
CA ILE A 207 19.71 18.22 25.82
C ILE A 207 19.73 18.58 27.29
N SER A 208 19.22 19.75 27.65
CA SER A 208 18.97 20.12 29.05
C SER A 208 17.53 19.82 29.45
N ILE A 209 17.39 19.29 30.67
CA ILE A 209 16.10 19.03 31.28
C ILE A 209 15.84 20.12 32.29
N GLU A 210 14.78 20.86 32.07
CA GLU A 210 14.46 22.05 32.84
C GLU A 210 12.99 22.01 33.33
N GLU A 211 12.69 22.91 34.25
CA GLU A 211 11.30 23.17 34.62
C GLU A 211 10.55 23.77 33.45
N ILE A 212 9.24 23.50 33.38
CA ILE A 212 8.40 24.03 32.32
C ILE A 212 8.44 25.57 32.36
N PRO A 213 8.64 26.23 31.21
CA PRO A 213 8.63 27.70 31.15
C PRO A 213 7.34 28.27 31.72
N GLU A 214 7.43 29.33 32.52
CA GLU A 214 6.27 29.92 33.22
C GLU A 214 5.11 30.24 32.31
N ALA A 215 5.38 30.71 31.08
CA ALA A 215 4.38 31.04 30.08
C ALA A 215 3.60 29.82 29.55
N MET A 216 4.08 28.60 29.78
CA MET A 216 3.48 27.35 29.29
C MET A 216 2.98 26.44 30.41
N LYS A 217 3.10 26.85 31.68
CA LYS A 217 2.66 26.01 32.81
C LYS A 217 1.19 25.70 32.76
N ASP A 218 0.35 26.72 32.55
CA ASP A 218 -1.11 26.56 32.50
C ASP A 218 -1.53 25.63 31.37
N ASP A 219 -0.92 25.80 30.18
CA ASP A 219 -1.18 24.91 29.03
C ASP A 219 -0.70 23.48 29.32
N ALA A 220 0.49 23.32 29.90
CA ALA A 220 1.02 22.01 30.22
C ALA A 220 0.15 21.29 31.27
N GLU A 221 -0.33 21.97 32.29
CA GLU A 221 -1.25 21.41 33.28
C GLU A 221 -2.60 21.02 32.66
N LEU A 222 -3.14 21.86 31.76
CA LEU A 222 -4.36 21.55 31.03
C LEU A 222 -4.22 20.29 30.19
N TYR A 223 -3.14 20.20 29.38
CA TYR A 223 -2.91 19.05 28.51
C TYR A 223 -2.49 17.80 29.30
N HIS A 224 -1.83 17.94 30.44
CA HIS A 224 -1.57 16.83 31.35
C HIS A 224 -2.88 16.26 31.89
N THR A 225 -3.77 17.12 32.35
CA THR A 225 -5.11 16.71 32.86
C THR A 225 -5.88 16.01 31.71
N GLU A 226 -5.92 16.60 30.50
CA GLU A 226 -6.55 15.97 29.34
C GLU A 226 -5.91 14.60 29.01
N LEU A 227 -4.60 14.46 29.10
CA LEU A 227 -3.89 13.19 28.92
C LEU A 227 -4.36 12.13 29.91
N VAL A 228 -4.37 12.47 31.22
CA VAL A 228 -4.80 11.55 32.29
C VAL A 228 -6.26 11.16 32.12
N GLU A 229 -7.15 12.12 31.89
CA GLU A 229 -8.59 11.88 31.72
C GLU A 229 -8.84 10.95 30.51
N LYS A 230 -8.25 11.24 29.35
CA LYS A 230 -8.43 10.41 28.15
C LYS A 230 -7.89 8.99 28.31
N ILE A 231 -6.79 8.81 29.06
CA ILE A 231 -6.28 7.47 29.33
C ILE A 231 -7.19 6.74 30.33
N CYS A 232 -7.67 7.40 31.36
CA CYS A 232 -8.61 6.83 32.32
C CYS A 232 -9.94 6.42 31.66
N GLU A 233 -10.42 7.17 30.66
CA GLU A 233 -11.61 6.79 29.86
C GLU A 233 -11.45 5.46 29.09
N LEU A 234 -10.23 4.98 28.91
CA LEU A 234 -9.95 3.74 28.19
C LEU A 234 -9.91 2.48 29.09
N ASP A 235 -9.99 2.67 30.42
CA ASP A 235 -9.91 1.58 31.38
C ASP A 235 -10.80 1.85 32.61
N ASP A 236 -11.76 0.98 32.86
CA ASP A 236 -12.75 1.15 33.92
C ASP A 236 -12.13 1.22 35.32
N GLU A 237 -11.05 0.49 35.60
CA GLU A 237 -10.39 0.48 36.91
C GLU A 237 -9.70 1.82 37.17
N LEU A 238 -8.94 2.32 36.16
CA LEU A 238 -8.29 3.63 36.21
C LEU A 238 -9.30 4.78 36.30
N MET A 239 -10.43 4.66 35.59
CA MET A 239 -11.50 5.66 35.69
C MET A 239 -12.09 5.73 37.09
N MET A 240 -12.32 4.58 37.72
CA MET A 240 -12.81 4.55 39.11
C MET A 240 -11.82 5.18 40.07
N MET A 241 -10.53 4.87 40.00
CA MET A 241 -9.48 5.49 40.84
C MET A 241 -9.45 6.99 40.64
N TYR A 242 -9.49 7.47 39.41
CA TYR A 242 -9.49 8.91 39.11
C TYR A 242 -10.72 9.64 39.67
N LEU A 243 -11.90 9.03 39.56
CA LEU A 243 -13.17 9.60 40.13
C LEU A 243 -13.18 9.61 41.67
N GLU A 244 -12.47 8.69 42.32
CA GLU A 244 -12.27 8.65 43.78
C GLU A 244 -11.22 9.67 44.25
N GLY A 245 -10.55 10.35 43.32
CA GLY A 245 -9.54 11.37 43.62
C GLY A 245 -8.15 10.80 43.84
N GLU A 246 -7.92 9.56 43.47
CA GLU A 246 -6.59 8.93 43.42
C GLU A 246 -5.98 9.13 42.03
N GLU A 247 -4.80 9.71 41.94
CA GLU A 247 -4.10 9.92 40.70
C GLU A 247 -3.33 8.64 40.29
N PRO A 248 -3.63 8.04 39.10
CA PRO A 248 -2.92 6.85 38.64
C PRO A 248 -1.42 7.13 38.45
N SER A 249 -0.59 6.14 38.71
CA SER A 249 0.84 6.24 38.45
C SER A 249 1.15 6.34 36.93
N ILE A 250 2.29 6.96 36.59
CA ILE A 250 2.74 7.07 35.19
C ILE A 250 2.85 5.70 34.51
N ASP A 251 3.29 4.66 35.23
CA ASP A 251 3.43 3.31 34.71
C ASP A 251 2.07 2.67 34.38
N GLU A 252 1.05 2.90 35.20
CA GLU A 252 -0.32 2.44 34.94
C GLU A 252 -0.91 3.17 33.73
N LEU A 253 -0.78 4.49 33.65
CA LEU A 253 -1.21 5.28 32.50
C LEU A 253 -0.54 4.79 31.20
N LYS A 254 0.76 4.63 31.21
CA LYS A 254 1.52 4.12 30.04
C LYS A 254 1.07 2.72 29.62
N LYS A 255 0.79 1.83 30.57
CA LYS A 255 0.31 0.47 30.30
C LYS A 255 -1.04 0.47 29.62
N VAL A 256 -1.99 1.29 30.09
CA VAL A 256 -3.31 1.41 29.48
C VAL A 256 -3.24 2.05 28.12
N LEU A 257 -2.47 3.13 27.95
CA LEU A 257 -2.27 3.77 26.65
C LEU A 257 -1.62 2.81 25.63
N ARG A 258 -0.63 2.01 26.05
CA ARG A 258 -0.05 0.97 25.20
C ARG A 258 -1.12 -0.03 24.72
N LYS A 259 -1.94 -0.55 25.65
CA LYS A 259 -3.02 -1.47 25.32
C LYS A 259 -3.98 -0.85 24.31
N ALA A 260 -4.43 0.37 24.55
CA ALA A 260 -5.35 1.11 23.67
C ALA A 260 -4.72 1.39 22.29
N THR A 261 -3.41 1.66 22.24
CA THR A 261 -2.69 1.83 20.98
C THR A 261 -2.65 0.52 20.19
N CYS A 262 -2.33 -0.60 20.84
CA CYS A 262 -2.32 -1.93 20.22
C CYS A 262 -3.72 -2.35 19.72
N GLU A 263 -4.78 -1.92 20.39
CA GLU A 263 -6.18 -2.16 20.00
C GLU A 263 -6.72 -1.11 19.00
N CYS A 264 -5.88 -0.20 18.51
CA CYS A 264 -6.24 0.89 17.58
C CYS A 264 -7.32 1.87 18.11
N THR A 265 -7.55 1.94 19.41
CA THR A 265 -8.53 2.82 20.06
C THR A 265 -7.95 4.19 20.44
N ALA A 266 -6.64 4.31 20.53
CA ALA A 266 -5.92 5.55 20.80
C ALA A 266 -4.74 5.73 19.87
N VAL A 267 -4.37 6.99 19.61
CA VAL A 267 -3.21 7.37 18.81
C VAL A 267 -2.31 8.30 19.63
N PRO A 268 -1.20 7.82 20.17
CA PRO A 268 -0.21 8.67 20.84
C PRO A 268 0.39 9.68 19.87
N VAL A 269 0.54 10.94 20.30
CA VAL A 269 1.06 12.02 19.45
C VAL A 269 2.33 12.60 20.07
N CYS A 270 3.41 12.56 19.29
CA CYS A 270 4.68 13.22 19.58
C CYS A 270 4.92 14.40 18.65
N CYS A 271 5.85 15.28 18.97
CA CYS A 271 6.21 16.40 18.10
C CYS A 271 7.73 16.61 18.03
N GLY A 272 8.18 17.28 16.98
CA GLY A 272 9.58 17.61 16.80
C GLY A 272 9.91 18.18 15.42
N THR A 273 11.20 18.24 15.15
CA THR A 273 11.74 18.55 13.82
C THR A 273 12.91 17.64 13.52
N ALA A 274 12.69 16.66 12.66
CA ALA A 274 13.73 15.71 12.26
C ALA A 274 14.91 16.44 11.59
N TYR A 275 14.64 17.46 10.76
CA TYR A 275 15.68 18.23 10.06
C TYR A 275 16.63 18.95 11.03
N LYS A 276 16.10 19.51 12.11
CA LYS A 276 16.89 20.18 13.17
C LYS A 276 17.28 19.24 14.32
N ASN A 277 17.10 17.94 14.15
CA ASN A 277 17.51 16.91 15.12
C ASN A 277 16.86 17.04 16.51
N LYS A 278 15.61 17.49 16.60
CA LYS A 278 14.89 17.70 17.86
C LYS A 278 13.66 16.82 17.97
N GLY A 279 13.51 16.09 19.08
CA GLY A 279 12.35 15.26 19.39
C GLY A 279 12.44 13.80 18.94
N VAL A 280 13.45 13.38 18.18
CA VAL A 280 13.54 12.02 17.61
C VAL A 280 13.88 10.97 18.67
N GLN A 281 14.71 11.29 19.67
CA GLN A 281 15.04 10.35 20.76
C GLN A 281 13.78 10.03 21.59
N LYS A 282 12.95 11.04 21.87
CA LYS A 282 11.67 10.83 22.58
C LYS A 282 10.66 10.10 21.72
N LEU A 283 10.70 10.23 20.40
CA LEU A 283 9.93 9.39 19.48
C LEU A 283 10.34 7.91 19.59
N LEU A 284 11.65 7.63 19.65
CA LEU A 284 12.16 6.26 19.82
C LEU A 284 11.74 5.65 21.17
N ASP A 285 11.78 6.43 22.25
CA ASP A 285 11.26 5.99 23.55
C ASP A 285 9.75 5.66 23.46
N ALA A 286 8.97 6.52 22.81
CA ALA A 286 7.53 6.30 22.61
C ALA A 286 7.24 5.07 21.73
N VAL A 287 8.05 4.78 20.72
CA VAL A 287 7.96 3.55 19.92
C VAL A 287 8.13 2.31 20.80
N ILE A 288 9.11 2.30 21.69
CA ILE A 288 9.32 1.16 22.61
C ILE A 288 8.17 1.05 23.59
N GLU A 289 7.70 2.16 24.15
CA GLU A 289 6.69 2.17 25.22
C GLU A 289 5.29 1.84 24.69
N PHE A 290 4.88 2.36 23.52
CA PHE A 290 3.48 2.30 23.07
C PHE A 290 3.24 1.42 21.85
N MET A 291 4.25 1.15 21.01
CA MET A 291 4.05 0.33 19.82
C MET A 291 4.06 -1.17 20.15
N PRO A 292 3.27 -1.98 19.46
CA PRO A 292 3.17 -3.41 19.73
C PRO A 292 4.47 -4.16 19.44
N SER A 293 4.67 -5.22 20.19
CA SER A 293 5.57 -6.32 19.84
C SER A 293 4.80 -7.38 19.02
N PRO A 294 5.47 -8.34 18.39
CA PRO A 294 4.78 -9.44 17.72
C PRO A 294 3.86 -10.28 18.64
N LEU A 295 3.99 -10.16 19.96
CA LEU A 295 3.12 -10.84 20.94
C LEU A 295 1.81 -10.06 21.20
N ASP A 296 1.80 -8.77 20.96
CA ASP A 296 0.66 -7.90 21.23
C ASP A 296 -0.34 -7.87 20.05
N VAL A 297 0.06 -8.36 18.89
CA VAL A 297 -0.81 -8.42 17.69
C VAL A 297 -1.57 -9.74 17.66
N PRO A 298 -2.80 -9.75 17.08
CA PRO A 298 -3.57 -10.98 16.93
C PRO A 298 -2.80 -12.05 16.15
N ALA A 299 -3.08 -13.34 16.47
CA ALA A 299 -2.56 -14.46 15.71
C ALA A 299 -2.98 -14.35 14.23
N ILE A 300 -2.05 -14.63 13.32
CA ILE A 300 -2.34 -14.52 11.89
C ILE A 300 -3.31 -15.61 11.44
N GLN A 301 -4.32 -15.19 10.70
CA GLN A 301 -5.30 -16.09 10.10
C GLN A 301 -4.74 -16.75 8.84
N GLY A 302 -5.21 -17.92 8.54
CA GLY A 302 -4.87 -18.67 7.33
C GLY A 302 -5.81 -19.83 7.12
N VAL A 303 -5.62 -20.54 6.04
CA VAL A 303 -6.35 -21.78 5.72
C VAL A 303 -5.35 -22.92 5.54
N ASP A 304 -5.74 -24.13 5.98
CA ASP A 304 -4.97 -25.33 5.70
C ASP A 304 -5.18 -25.78 4.23
N MET A 305 -4.50 -26.85 3.82
CA MET A 305 -4.61 -27.37 2.45
C MET A 305 -5.99 -28.01 2.15
N ASP A 306 -6.80 -28.24 3.16
CA ASP A 306 -8.17 -28.77 3.04
C ASP A 306 -9.21 -27.64 3.03
N GLY A 307 -8.77 -26.39 3.17
CA GLY A 307 -9.62 -25.19 3.18
C GLY A 307 -10.25 -24.87 4.53
N ASN A 308 -9.75 -25.44 5.63
CA ASN A 308 -10.25 -25.12 6.96
C ASN A 308 -9.46 -23.95 7.55
N ASP A 309 -10.17 -23.07 8.26
CA ASP A 309 -9.56 -21.95 8.96
C ASP A 309 -8.56 -22.44 10.02
N THR A 310 -7.41 -21.83 10.04
CA THR A 310 -6.34 -22.09 11.01
C THR A 310 -5.67 -20.79 11.41
N VAL A 311 -4.97 -20.81 12.54
CA VAL A 311 -4.24 -19.65 13.03
C VAL A 311 -2.80 -20.02 13.33
N ARG A 312 -1.90 -19.04 13.27
CA ARG A 312 -0.51 -19.16 13.71
C ARG A 312 -0.21 -18.07 14.73
N HIS A 313 0.34 -18.47 15.86
CA HIS A 313 0.76 -17.56 16.92
C HIS A 313 2.24 -17.20 16.78
N SER A 314 2.60 -16.02 17.24
CA SER A 314 4.00 -15.60 17.29
C SER A 314 4.77 -16.39 18.33
N SER A 315 5.29 -17.57 17.96
CA SER A 315 6.07 -18.48 18.80
C SER A 315 7.14 -19.20 17.96
N ASP A 316 8.34 -19.36 18.53
CA ASP A 316 9.43 -20.10 17.89
C ASP A 316 9.19 -21.62 17.91
N GLU A 317 8.26 -22.12 18.75
CA GLU A 317 7.92 -23.52 18.91
C GLU A 317 6.83 -24.01 17.95
N GLU A 318 6.06 -23.08 17.37
CA GLU A 318 5.06 -23.44 16.37
C GLU A 318 5.70 -23.84 15.02
N PRO A 319 4.97 -24.55 14.15
CA PRO A 319 5.42 -24.83 12.79
C PRO A 319 5.75 -23.54 12.04
N PHE A 320 6.83 -23.58 11.26
CA PHE A 320 7.27 -22.40 10.49
C PHE A 320 6.20 -21.94 9.50
N SER A 321 5.90 -20.65 9.53
CA SER A 321 5.12 -19.97 8.51
C SER A 321 5.62 -18.54 8.31
N ALA A 322 5.68 -18.11 7.06
CA ALA A 322 6.12 -16.76 6.68
C ALA A 322 5.42 -16.30 5.40
N LEU A 323 5.28 -15.00 5.27
CA LEU A 323 4.71 -14.34 4.10
C LEU A 323 5.81 -13.63 3.31
N VAL A 324 5.92 -13.92 2.03
CA VAL A 324 6.80 -13.19 1.11
C VAL A 324 6.08 -11.91 0.69
N PHE A 325 6.57 -10.76 1.14
CA PHE A 325 5.89 -9.48 0.90
C PHE A 325 6.56 -8.61 -0.16
N LYS A 326 7.81 -8.91 -0.51
CA LYS A 326 8.53 -8.14 -1.54
C LYS A 326 9.55 -9.02 -2.25
N ILE A 327 9.62 -8.87 -3.56
CA ILE A 327 10.69 -9.43 -4.41
C ILE A 327 11.54 -8.26 -4.94
N MET A 328 12.84 -8.45 -5.00
CA MET A 328 13.78 -7.51 -5.59
C MET A 328 14.80 -8.26 -6.43
N SER A 329 15.12 -7.76 -7.59
CA SER A 329 16.21 -8.27 -8.44
C SER A 329 17.50 -7.54 -8.14
N ASP A 330 18.47 -8.27 -7.64
CA ASP A 330 19.79 -7.73 -7.33
C ASP A 330 20.81 -8.16 -8.40
N PRO A 331 21.65 -7.22 -8.91
CA PRO A 331 22.60 -7.55 -9.98
C PRO A 331 23.66 -8.58 -9.60
N PHE A 332 23.96 -8.75 -8.30
CA PHE A 332 25.04 -9.61 -7.81
C PHE A 332 24.54 -10.96 -7.30
N VAL A 333 23.41 -10.98 -6.63
CA VAL A 333 22.88 -12.19 -5.96
C VAL A 333 21.60 -12.74 -6.61
N GLY A 334 21.07 -12.03 -7.61
CA GLY A 334 19.84 -12.41 -8.30
C GLY A 334 18.58 -12.07 -7.50
N LYS A 335 17.63 -12.98 -7.44
CA LYS A 335 16.35 -12.78 -6.79
C LYS A 335 16.48 -12.78 -5.28
N LEU A 336 16.09 -11.67 -4.64
CA LEU A 336 15.94 -11.50 -3.21
C LEU A 336 14.45 -11.52 -2.86
N ALA A 337 14.03 -12.42 -1.98
CA ALA A 337 12.67 -12.48 -1.48
C ALA A 337 12.64 -12.03 -0.02
N TYR A 338 12.00 -10.90 0.24
CA TYR A 338 11.77 -10.41 1.60
C TYR A 338 10.56 -11.10 2.19
N PHE A 339 10.70 -11.60 3.40
CA PHE A 339 9.62 -12.31 4.08
C PHE A 339 9.56 -11.96 5.56
N ARG A 340 8.34 -12.00 6.10
CA ARG A 340 8.05 -11.91 7.52
C ARG A 340 7.75 -13.29 8.08
N VAL A 341 8.45 -13.69 9.13
CA VAL A 341 8.16 -14.91 9.88
C VAL A 341 7.06 -14.64 10.89
N TYR A 342 5.94 -15.35 10.78
CA TYR A 342 4.82 -15.26 11.72
C TYR A 342 4.89 -16.31 12.81
N SER A 343 5.34 -17.51 12.50
CA SER A 343 5.50 -18.59 13.47
C SER A 343 6.72 -19.46 13.16
N GLY A 344 7.23 -20.11 14.17
CA GLY A 344 8.34 -21.06 14.04
C GLY A 344 9.66 -20.42 13.67
N THR A 345 10.56 -21.26 13.19
CA THR A 345 11.93 -20.88 12.82
C THR A 345 12.37 -21.58 11.54
N VAL A 346 13.26 -20.95 10.77
CA VAL A 346 13.86 -21.57 9.59
C VAL A 346 15.37 -21.33 9.53
N ASN A 347 16.12 -22.36 9.13
CA ASN A 347 17.57 -22.27 8.98
C ASN A 347 17.97 -22.02 7.52
N SER A 348 19.06 -21.33 7.35
CA SER A 348 19.73 -21.21 6.05
C SER A 348 20.05 -22.62 5.50
N GLY A 349 19.84 -22.84 4.21
CA GLY A 349 20.07 -24.13 3.54
C GLY A 349 18.93 -25.14 3.66
N SER A 350 17.91 -24.91 4.48
CA SER A 350 16.75 -25.82 4.66
C SER A 350 15.76 -25.75 3.49
N TYR A 351 14.79 -26.67 3.51
CA TYR A 351 13.70 -26.67 2.54
C TYR A 351 12.39 -26.21 3.20
N VAL A 352 11.56 -25.52 2.46
CA VAL A 352 10.23 -25.05 2.84
C VAL A 352 9.24 -25.36 1.71
N LEU A 353 7.96 -25.37 2.04
CA LEU A 353 6.87 -25.45 1.09
C LEU A 353 6.37 -24.04 0.75
N ASN A 354 6.33 -23.68 -0.51
CA ASN A 354 5.50 -22.58 -0.98
C ASN A 354 4.07 -23.12 -1.08
N ALA A 355 3.25 -22.86 -0.07
CA ALA A 355 1.91 -23.42 0.05
C ALA A 355 0.96 -22.85 -1.03
N THR A 356 1.12 -21.59 -1.39
CA THR A 356 0.31 -20.92 -2.42
C THR A 356 0.45 -21.61 -3.78
N LYS A 357 1.65 -22.08 -4.12
CA LYS A 357 1.95 -22.72 -5.41
C LYS A 357 2.13 -24.24 -5.32
N GLY A 358 2.06 -24.81 -4.13
CA GLY A 358 2.27 -26.24 -3.91
C GLY A 358 3.67 -26.73 -4.29
N LYS A 359 4.71 -25.88 -4.20
CA LYS A 359 6.08 -26.21 -4.63
C LYS A 359 7.07 -26.14 -3.50
N LYS A 360 7.94 -27.14 -3.45
CA LYS A 360 9.05 -27.17 -2.50
C LYS A 360 10.19 -26.29 -2.97
N GLU A 361 10.69 -25.43 -2.08
CA GLU A 361 11.76 -24.49 -2.35
C GLU A 361 12.89 -24.62 -1.33
N ARG A 362 14.09 -24.27 -1.74
CA ARG A 362 15.24 -24.23 -0.85
C ARG A 362 15.49 -22.81 -0.39
N VAL A 363 15.53 -22.61 0.93
CA VAL A 363 16.04 -21.38 1.54
C VAL A 363 17.57 -21.40 1.38
N GLY A 364 18.11 -20.63 0.47
CA GLY A 364 19.55 -20.57 0.26
C GLY A 364 20.24 -19.86 1.43
N ARG A 365 20.71 -18.63 1.22
CA ARG A 365 21.22 -17.76 2.29
C ARG A 365 20.09 -16.87 2.81
N ILE A 366 20.09 -16.65 4.11
CA ILE A 366 19.19 -15.69 4.76
C ILE A 366 19.99 -14.44 5.09
N LEU A 367 19.43 -13.28 4.81
CA LEU A 367 20.08 -11.99 4.97
C LEU A 367 19.23 -11.08 5.85
N GLN A 368 19.87 -10.45 6.82
CA GLN A 368 19.33 -9.24 7.45
C GLN A 368 19.72 -8.04 6.61
N MET A 369 18.74 -7.18 6.37
CA MET A 369 18.94 -6.01 5.51
C MET A 369 19.10 -4.75 6.37
N HIS A 370 20.07 -3.92 5.99
CA HIS A 370 20.28 -2.59 6.52
C HIS A 370 20.34 -1.63 5.33
N ALA A 371 19.17 -1.30 4.79
CA ALA A 371 19.01 -0.63 3.49
C ALA A 371 19.73 -1.42 2.38
N ASN A 372 20.89 -0.97 1.89
CA ASN A 372 21.69 -1.63 0.86
C ASN A 372 22.79 -2.56 1.39
N LYS A 373 23.05 -2.56 2.71
CA LYS A 373 24.02 -3.47 3.35
C LYS A 373 23.32 -4.77 3.76
N ARG A 374 24.10 -5.85 3.81
CA ARG A 374 23.59 -7.22 4.04
C ARG A 374 24.45 -7.90 5.09
N GLU A 375 23.78 -8.56 6.02
CA GLU A 375 24.42 -9.44 7.00
C GLU A 375 23.81 -10.84 6.86
N GLU A 376 24.66 -11.87 6.80
CA GLU A 376 24.19 -13.24 6.67
C GLU A 376 23.74 -13.80 8.03
N LEU A 377 22.55 -14.42 8.04
CA LEU A 377 21.98 -15.09 9.19
C LEU A 377 21.92 -16.60 8.97
N ASP A 378 22.31 -17.35 10.00
CA ASP A 378 22.18 -18.82 9.97
C ASP A 378 20.72 -19.27 10.17
N LYS A 379 19.94 -18.47 10.91
CA LYS A 379 18.59 -18.81 11.33
C LYS A 379 17.76 -17.54 11.54
N VAL A 380 16.47 -17.62 11.24
CA VAL A 380 15.48 -16.61 11.61
C VAL A 380 14.37 -17.22 12.47
N TYR A 381 13.74 -16.36 13.25
CA TYR A 381 12.79 -16.69 14.28
C TYR A 381 11.44 -16.02 14.04
N SER A 382 10.40 -16.46 14.75
CA SER A 382 9.09 -15.80 14.74
C SER A 382 9.23 -14.30 14.97
N GLY A 383 8.49 -13.47 14.23
CA GLY A 383 8.54 -12.01 14.32
C GLY A 383 9.69 -11.35 13.53
N ASP A 384 10.62 -12.12 12.97
CA ASP A 384 11.72 -11.57 12.18
C ASP A 384 11.25 -11.15 10.77
N ILE A 385 11.91 -10.08 10.28
CA ILE A 385 11.84 -9.66 8.87
C ILE A 385 13.23 -9.87 8.28
N ALA A 386 13.30 -10.68 7.22
CA ALA A 386 14.55 -11.02 6.56
C ALA A 386 14.38 -11.16 5.05
N ALA A 387 15.49 -11.27 4.33
CA ALA A 387 15.50 -11.59 2.92
C ALA A 387 16.16 -12.95 2.68
N ALA A 388 15.67 -13.72 1.71
CA ALA A 388 16.29 -14.97 1.31
C ALA A 388 16.71 -14.95 -0.15
N ILE A 389 17.82 -15.63 -0.41
CA ILE A 389 18.30 -15.95 -1.75
C ILE A 389 18.01 -17.44 -2.00
N GLY A 390 17.63 -17.78 -3.22
CA GLY A 390 17.47 -19.16 -3.64
C GLY A 390 16.04 -19.60 -3.95
N PHE A 391 15.04 -18.76 -3.63
CA PHE A 391 13.66 -19.02 -4.05
C PHE A 391 13.51 -18.83 -5.57
N LYS A 392 12.99 -19.87 -6.22
CA LYS A 392 12.81 -19.88 -7.68
C LYS A 392 11.37 -19.53 -8.09
N PHE A 393 10.41 -20.00 -7.31
CA PHE A 393 9.00 -19.92 -7.66
C PHE A 393 8.22 -18.86 -6.85
N SER A 394 8.71 -18.51 -5.64
CA SER A 394 8.04 -17.56 -4.77
C SER A 394 7.93 -16.18 -5.41
N THR A 395 6.74 -15.60 -5.30
CA THR A 395 6.41 -14.23 -5.71
C THR A 395 5.82 -13.47 -4.52
N THR A 396 5.63 -12.17 -4.68
CA THR A 396 4.99 -11.33 -3.66
C THR A 396 3.59 -11.86 -3.34
N GLY A 397 3.26 -12.00 -2.05
CA GLY A 397 1.99 -12.56 -1.58
C GLY A 397 2.03 -14.07 -1.29
N ASP A 398 3.07 -14.78 -1.68
CA ASP A 398 3.15 -16.22 -1.44
C ASP A 398 3.45 -16.53 0.03
N THR A 399 2.82 -17.59 0.53
CA THR A 399 3.12 -18.17 1.84
C THR A 399 4.17 -19.25 1.71
N ILE A 400 5.22 -19.17 2.52
CA ILE A 400 6.21 -20.24 2.72
C ILE A 400 6.07 -20.82 4.12
N CYS A 401 6.04 -22.14 4.25
CA CYS A 401 5.77 -22.80 5.51
C CYS A 401 6.47 -24.14 5.66
N ASP A 402 6.30 -24.76 6.82
CA ASP A 402 6.71 -26.14 7.07
C ASP A 402 5.92 -27.12 6.19
N GLU A 403 6.62 -28.08 5.60
CA GLU A 403 6.05 -29.07 4.68
C GLU A 403 5.07 -30.03 5.39
N GLN A 404 5.26 -30.26 6.69
CA GLN A 404 4.42 -31.20 7.46
C GLN A 404 3.14 -30.53 8.01
N ASN A 405 3.19 -29.22 8.18
CA ASN A 405 2.07 -28.44 8.71
C ASN A 405 1.76 -27.26 7.77
N PRO A 406 1.30 -27.54 6.54
CA PRO A 406 1.10 -26.52 5.54
C PRO A 406 -0.05 -25.57 5.92
N VAL A 407 0.14 -24.29 5.60
CA VAL A 407 -0.83 -23.22 5.79
C VAL A 407 -0.68 -22.21 4.67
N ILE A 408 -1.78 -21.67 4.20
CA ILE A 408 -1.83 -20.49 3.33
C ILE A 408 -2.30 -19.35 4.22
N LEU A 409 -1.42 -18.38 4.47
CA LEU A 409 -1.77 -17.18 5.20
C LEU A 409 -2.63 -16.30 4.31
N GLU A 410 -3.44 -15.44 4.92
CA GLU A 410 -4.28 -14.49 4.21
C GLU A 410 -3.49 -13.76 3.11
N SER A 411 -3.99 -13.83 1.89
CA SER A 411 -3.33 -13.27 0.70
C SER A 411 -3.44 -11.75 0.64
N MET A 412 -2.49 -11.13 -0.06
CA MET A 412 -2.59 -9.71 -0.43
C MET A 412 -3.36 -9.60 -1.75
N GLU A 413 -4.34 -8.71 -1.78
CA GLU A 413 -5.01 -8.33 -3.03
C GLU A 413 -4.31 -7.11 -3.62
N PHE A 414 -4.11 -7.12 -4.93
CA PHE A 414 -3.44 -6.04 -5.63
C PHE A 414 -4.41 -5.38 -6.62
N PRO A 415 -4.47 -4.04 -6.66
CA PRO A 415 -5.32 -3.34 -7.62
C PRO A 415 -4.83 -3.57 -9.06
N GLU A 416 -5.78 -3.59 -9.98
CA GLU A 416 -5.50 -3.67 -11.41
C GLU A 416 -4.86 -2.36 -11.91
N PRO A 417 -3.88 -2.45 -12.84
CA PRO A 417 -3.30 -1.27 -13.46
C PRO A 417 -4.35 -0.45 -14.22
N VAL A 418 -4.19 0.87 -14.21
CA VAL A 418 -5.17 1.81 -14.79
C VAL A 418 -4.68 2.54 -16.04
N ILE A 419 -3.37 2.61 -16.29
CA ILE A 419 -2.80 3.20 -17.49
C ILE A 419 -1.92 2.21 -18.24
N GLU A 420 -1.85 2.37 -19.55
CA GLU A 420 -1.05 1.56 -20.46
C GLU A 420 -0.19 2.42 -21.37
N LEU A 421 1.03 1.95 -21.63
CA LEU A 421 1.98 2.53 -22.59
C LEU A 421 2.43 1.45 -23.57
N ALA A 422 2.56 1.80 -24.84
CA ALA A 422 3.28 0.97 -25.79
C ALA A 422 4.80 1.19 -25.65
N ILE A 423 5.57 0.12 -25.56
CA ILE A 423 7.02 0.19 -25.45
C ILE A 423 7.68 -0.63 -26.58
N GLU A 424 8.62 -0.01 -27.28
CA GLU A 424 9.34 -0.61 -28.39
C GLU A 424 10.85 -0.51 -28.20
N PRO A 425 11.62 -1.59 -28.36
CA PRO A 425 13.07 -1.52 -28.25
C PRO A 425 13.67 -0.71 -29.40
N LYS A 426 14.61 0.19 -29.12
CA LYS A 426 15.29 0.99 -30.15
C LYS A 426 16.17 0.17 -31.10
N THR A 427 16.66 -0.97 -30.62
CA THR A 427 17.57 -1.84 -31.38
C THR A 427 17.15 -3.30 -31.33
N LYS A 428 17.52 -4.09 -32.37
CA LYS A 428 17.27 -5.54 -32.39
C LYS A 428 17.96 -6.29 -31.23
N ALA A 429 19.10 -5.79 -30.76
CA ALA A 429 19.84 -6.36 -29.62
C ALA A 429 19.03 -6.14 -28.29
N SER A 430 18.29 -5.04 -28.19
CA SER A 430 17.45 -4.75 -27.03
C SER A 430 16.16 -5.56 -27.03
N GLN A 431 15.71 -6.09 -28.17
CA GLN A 431 14.44 -6.82 -28.29
C GLN A 431 14.38 -8.09 -27.43
N GLY A 432 15.42 -8.91 -27.44
CA GLY A 432 15.49 -10.12 -26.60
C GLY A 432 15.59 -9.81 -25.11
N LYS A 433 16.31 -8.74 -24.77
CA LYS A 433 16.47 -8.31 -23.37
C LYS A 433 15.24 -7.63 -22.80
N LEU A 434 14.44 -6.95 -23.64
CA LEU A 434 13.24 -6.24 -23.18
C LEU A 434 12.25 -7.17 -22.46
N GLY A 435 11.93 -8.32 -23.09
CA GLY A 435 10.99 -9.28 -22.51
C GLY A 435 11.48 -9.84 -21.17
N GLU A 436 12.76 -10.23 -21.08
CA GLU A 436 13.35 -10.72 -19.82
C GLU A 436 13.38 -9.65 -18.72
N SER A 437 13.68 -8.40 -19.09
CA SER A 437 13.73 -7.29 -18.14
C SER A 437 12.33 -6.93 -17.63
N LEU A 438 11.34 -6.88 -18.52
CA LEU A 438 9.95 -6.66 -18.15
C LEU A 438 9.40 -7.78 -17.28
N ALA A 439 9.75 -9.04 -17.53
CA ALA A 439 9.36 -10.16 -16.68
C ALA A 439 9.92 -10.03 -15.26
N LYS A 440 11.19 -9.62 -15.11
CA LYS A 440 11.79 -9.39 -13.80
C LYS A 440 11.12 -8.23 -13.06
N LEU A 441 10.82 -7.13 -13.74
CA LEU A 441 10.09 -6.00 -13.15
C LEU A 441 8.67 -6.40 -12.71
N ALA A 442 7.98 -7.23 -13.49
CA ALA A 442 6.67 -7.76 -13.14
C ALA A 442 6.71 -8.76 -11.96
N GLU A 443 7.83 -9.46 -11.75
CA GLU A 443 8.02 -10.27 -10.53
C GLU A 443 8.22 -9.42 -9.27
N GLU A 444 8.82 -8.24 -9.41
CA GLU A 444 9.04 -7.31 -8.31
C GLU A 444 7.77 -6.57 -7.91
N ASP A 445 7.01 -6.13 -8.91
CA ASP A 445 5.83 -5.30 -8.73
C ASP A 445 4.57 -5.99 -9.31
N PRO A 446 3.69 -6.51 -8.46
CA PRO A 446 2.48 -7.20 -8.90
C PRO A 446 1.44 -6.30 -9.58
N THR A 447 1.57 -4.97 -9.47
CA THR A 447 0.73 -4.00 -10.17
C THR A 447 1.27 -3.56 -11.51
N PHE A 448 2.50 -3.97 -11.82
CA PHE A 448 3.08 -3.79 -13.14
C PHE A 448 2.82 -5.03 -14.00
N ARG A 449 2.26 -4.83 -15.16
CA ARG A 449 2.03 -5.89 -16.15
C ARG A 449 2.68 -5.56 -17.48
N ALA A 450 3.15 -6.58 -18.15
CA ALA A 450 3.65 -6.46 -19.51
C ALA A 450 3.08 -7.60 -20.36
N HIS A 451 2.51 -7.26 -21.50
CA HIS A 451 1.97 -8.24 -22.44
C HIS A 451 2.21 -7.79 -23.89
N THR A 452 2.18 -8.73 -24.80
CA THR A 452 2.24 -8.42 -26.24
C THR A 452 0.82 -8.38 -26.80
N ASN A 453 0.45 -7.26 -27.40
CA ASN A 453 -0.78 -7.15 -28.14
C ASN A 453 -0.70 -8.05 -29.38
N GLN A 454 -1.60 -9.03 -29.47
CA GLN A 454 -1.56 -10.04 -30.55
C GLN A 454 -1.93 -9.45 -31.92
N GLU A 455 -2.72 -8.37 -31.94
CA GLU A 455 -3.14 -7.73 -33.18
C GLU A 455 -2.07 -6.79 -33.73
N THR A 456 -1.40 -6.02 -32.88
CA THR A 456 -0.42 -5.01 -33.28
C THR A 456 1.02 -5.52 -33.18
N GLY A 457 1.26 -6.61 -32.46
CA GLY A 457 2.59 -7.11 -32.14
C GLY A 457 3.39 -6.21 -31.19
N GLN A 458 2.79 -5.14 -30.67
CA GLN A 458 3.42 -4.20 -29.76
C GLN A 458 3.48 -4.78 -28.35
N THR A 459 4.57 -4.49 -27.65
CA THR A 459 4.65 -4.74 -26.21
C THR A 459 3.98 -3.60 -25.47
N ILE A 460 2.98 -3.95 -24.66
CA ILE A 460 2.23 -3.01 -23.83
C ILE A 460 2.70 -3.20 -22.39
N ILE A 461 2.95 -2.11 -21.70
CA ILE A 461 3.20 -2.06 -20.25
C ILE A 461 2.05 -1.34 -19.57
N ALA A 462 1.60 -1.88 -18.45
CA ALA A 462 0.48 -1.35 -17.67
C ALA A 462 0.92 -1.10 -16.22
N GLY A 463 0.43 -0.01 -15.62
CA GLY A 463 0.80 0.39 -14.26
C GLY A 463 -0.23 1.31 -13.61
N MET A 464 0.05 1.70 -12.37
CA MET A 464 -0.87 2.45 -11.51
C MET A 464 -0.95 3.95 -11.84
N GLY A 465 0.07 4.51 -12.49
CA GLY A 465 0.12 5.92 -12.81
C GLY A 465 1.26 6.26 -13.77
N GLU A 466 1.29 7.53 -14.20
CA GLU A 466 2.29 8.03 -15.14
C GLU A 466 3.70 7.94 -14.56
N LEU A 467 3.87 8.38 -13.30
CA LEU A 467 5.16 8.33 -12.61
C LEU A 467 5.64 6.88 -12.42
N HIS A 468 4.73 5.96 -12.10
CA HIS A 468 5.06 4.55 -11.97
C HIS A 468 5.68 3.99 -13.26
N LEU A 469 5.02 4.19 -14.40
CA LEU A 469 5.52 3.71 -15.70
C LEU A 469 6.79 4.43 -16.14
N GLU A 470 6.94 5.73 -15.84
CA GLU A 470 8.16 6.49 -16.10
C GLU A 470 9.36 5.89 -15.36
N ILE A 471 9.18 5.52 -14.09
CA ILE A 471 10.23 4.87 -13.28
C ILE A 471 10.58 3.48 -13.84
N ILE A 472 9.59 2.70 -14.25
CA ILE A 472 9.81 1.40 -14.87
C ILE A 472 10.66 1.54 -16.15
N VAL A 473 10.35 2.51 -17.00
CA VAL A 473 11.11 2.79 -18.22
C VAL A 473 12.54 3.26 -17.92
N ASP A 474 12.70 4.11 -16.93
CA ASP A 474 14.01 4.56 -16.48
C ASP A 474 14.85 3.42 -15.89
N ARG A 475 14.25 2.53 -15.13
CA ARG A 475 14.89 1.30 -14.63
C ARG A 475 15.33 0.36 -15.77
N LEU A 476 14.50 0.20 -16.82
CA LEU A 476 14.90 -0.55 -18.01
C LEU A 476 16.19 -0.02 -18.62
N LEU A 477 16.32 1.31 -18.72
CA LEU A 477 17.52 1.94 -19.26
C LEU A 477 18.72 1.80 -18.32
N ARG A 478 18.57 2.16 -17.04
CA ARG A 478 19.68 2.27 -16.09
C ARG A 478 20.17 0.93 -15.56
N GLU A 479 19.24 0.06 -15.14
CA GLU A 479 19.57 -1.23 -14.52
C GLU A 479 19.81 -2.33 -15.57
N PHE A 480 18.92 -2.44 -16.55
CA PHE A 480 18.95 -3.50 -17.56
C PHE A 480 19.67 -3.14 -18.85
N LYS A 481 20.04 -1.86 -19.03
CA LYS A 481 20.69 -1.35 -20.26
C LYS A 481 19.85 -1.63 -21.51
N VAL A 482 18.53 -1.49 -21.41
CA VAL A 482 17.57 -1.64 -22.50
C VAL A 482 17.06 -0.25 -22.89
N GLU A 483 17.43 0.19 -24.10
CA GLU A 483 16.88 1.43 -24.68
C GLU A 483 15.56 1.12 -25.39
N ALA A 484 14.51 1.84 -25.03
CA ALA A 484 13.19 1.71 -25.62
C ALA A 484 12.57 3.04 -25.98
N ASN A 485 11.72 3.06 -26.99
CA ASN A 485 10.80 4.15 -27.28
C ASN A 485 9.49 3.86 -26.57
N VAL A 486 8.88 4.89 -26.02
CA VAL A 486 7.61 4.81 -25.32
C VAL A 486 6.56 5.53 -26.14
N GLY A 487 5.43 4.86 -26.42
CA GLY A 487 4.28 5.42 -27.08
C GLY A 487 3.46 6.34 -26.16
N ALA A 488 2.43 6.99 -26.72
CA ALA A 488 1.50 7.78 -25.92
C ALA A 488 0.80 6.91 -24.87
N PRO A 489 0.53 7.46 -23.67
CA PRO A 489 -0.20 6.74 -22.64
C PRO A 489 -1.57 6.28 -23.16
N GLN A 490 -1.94 5.03 -22.85
CA GLN A 490 -3.25 4.50 -23.17
C GLN A 490 -4.03 4.30 -21.86
N VAL A 491 -5.31 4.63 -21.93
CA VAL A 491 -6.23 4.43 -20.81
C VAL A 491 -6.79 3.02 -20.87
N ALA A 492 -6.83 2.33 -19.74
CA ALA A 492 -7.47 1.03 -19.63
C ALA A 492 -9.00 1.19 -19.63
N TYR A 493 -9.56 1.32 -20.82
CA TYR A 493 -11.01 1.31 -20.99
C TYR A 493 -11.59 -0.07 -20.71
N LYS A 494 -12.86 -0.09 -20.31
CA LYS A 494 -13.64 -1.32 -20.14
C LYS A 494 -14.96 -1.20 -20.93
N GLU A 495 -15.62 -2.31 -21.14
CA GLU A 495 -16.95 -2.33 -21.72
C GLU A 495 -17.96 -2.90 -20.72
N SER A 496 -19.23 -2.57 -20.86
CA SER A 496 -20.32 -3.16 -20.09
C SER A 496 -21.61 -3.14 -20.86
N ILE A 497 -22.62 -3.88 -20.37
CA ILE A 497 -24.00 -3.83 -20.88
C ILE A 497 -24.87 -2.96 -19.98
N THR A 498 -25.86 -2.30 -20.55
CA THR A 498 -26.81 -1.47 -19.79
C THR A 498 -28.21 -2.01 -19.75
N LYS A 499 -28.49 -3.06 -20.54
CA LYS A 499 -29.80 -3.68 -20.62
C LYS A 499 -29.72 -5.18 -20.38
N SER A 500 -30.74 -5.71 -19.71
CA SER A 500 -30.94 -7.14 -19.58
C SER A 500 -31.37 -7.75 -20.94
N VAL A 501 -30.74 -8.87 -21.28
CA VAL A 501 -31.01 -9.60 -22.52
C VAL A 501 -31.06 -11.10 -22.29
N GLU A 502 -31.92 -11.78 -23.03
CA GLU A 502 -31.95 -13.23 -23.07
C GLU A 502 -31.46 -13.70 -24.45
N VAL A 503 -30.51 -14.60 -24.44
CA VAL A 503 -29.90 -15.12 -25.69
C VAL A 503 -30.06 -16.61 -25.76
N ASP A 504 -30.51 -17.07 -26.93
CA ASP A 504 -30.56 -18.47 -27.30
C ASP A 504 -29.39 -18.77 -28.25
N SER A 505 -28.36 -19.45 -27.75
CA SER A 505 -27.11 -19.69 -28.46
C SER A 505 -26.91 -21.18 -28.74
N LYS A 506 -26.77 -21.49 -30.01
CA LYS A 506 -26.57 -22.85 -30.47
C LYS A 506 -25.32 -22.96 -31.34
N TYR A 507 -24.37 -23.77 -30.89
CA TYR A 507 -23.21 -24.17 -31.68
C TYR A 507 -23.40 -25.60 -32.19
N ALA A 508 -23.57 -25.74 -33.49
CA ALA A 508 -23.67 -27.04 -34.14
C ALA A 508 -22.77 -27.07 -35.38
N LYS A 509 -21.79 -27.98 -35.39
CA LYS A 509 -20.86 -28.16 -36.51
C LYS A 509 -20.72 -29.65 -36.81
N GLN A 510 -20.90 -30.00 -38.06
CA GLN A 510 -20.71 -31.37 -38.57
C GLN A 510 -19.67 -31.35 -39.69
N SER A 511 -18.52 -31.97 -39.44
CA SER A 511 -17.44 -32.08 -40.41
C SER A 511 -16.92 -33.51 -40.43
N GLY A 512 -17.58 -34.40 -41.19
CA GLY A 512 -17.12 -35.74 -41.55
C GLY A 512 -16.62 -36.60 -40.37
N GLY A 513 -17.53 -37.04 -39.48
CA GLY A 513 -17.22 -37.82 -38.29
C GLY A 513 -18.10 -37.44 -37.12
N ARG A 514 -17.59 -37.48 -35.89
CA ARG A 514 -18.27 -37.02 -34.67
C ARG A 514 -18.52 -35.52 -34.78
N GLY A 515 -19.80 -35.09 -34.69
CA GLY A 515 -20.19 -33.69 -34.71
C GLY A 515 -19.84 -32.94 -33.43
N GLN A 516 -20.13 -31.66 -33.40
CA GLN A 516 -20.05 -30.81 -32.19
C GLN A 516 -21.41 -30.17 -31.97
N TYR A 517 -21.94 -30.25 -30.77
CA TYR A 517 -23.22 -29.70 -30.40
C TYR A 517 -23.19 -29.10 -28.98
N GLY A 518 -23.47 -27.82 -28.89
CA GLY A 518 -23.68 -27.10 -27.62
C GLY A 518 -24.81 -26.10 -27.77
N HIS A 519 -25.81 -26.14 -26.91
CA HIS A 519 -26.94 -25.23 -26.94
C HIS A 519 -27.28 -24.76 -25.53
N CYS A 520 -27.22 -23.46 -25.30
CA CYS A 520 -27.54 -22.83 -24.02
C CYS A 520 -28.38 -21.57 -24.21
N LYS A 521 -29.34 -21.38 -23.30
CA LYS A 521 -30.09 -20.14 -23.17
C LYS A 521 -29.60 -19.44 -21.91
N VAL A 522 -29.12 -18.23 -22.09
CA VAL A 522 -28.48 -17.45 -21.02
C VAL A 522 -29.15 -16.09 -20.91
N LYS A 523 -29.52 -15.72 -19.71
CA LYS A 523 -29.96 -14.37 -19.37
C LYS A 523 -28.77 -13.58 -18.88
N PHE A 524 -28.52 -12.44 -19.51
CA PHE A 524 -27.48 -11.51 -19.11
C PHE A 524 -28.12 -10.27 -18.51
N GLU A 525 -27.65 -9.85 -17.35
CA GLU A 525 -28.12 -8.67 -16.62
C GLU A 525 -26.94 -7.77 -16.25
N PRO A 526 -27.11 -6.43 -16.33
CA PRO A 526 -26.07 -5.53 -15.86
C PRO A 526 -25.90 -5.63 -14.34
N MET A 527 -24.67 -5.61 -13.90
CA MET A 527 -24.26 -5.52 -12.49
C MET A 527 -23.51 -4.22 -12.24
N ASP A 528 -23.25 -3.94 -10.96
CA ASP A 528 -22.38 -2.83 -10.58
C ASP A 528 -20.97 -3.06 -11.12
N VAL A 529 -20.52 -2.15 -11.97
CA VAL A 529 -19.18 -2.19 -12.58
C VAL A 529 -18.05 -1.85 -11.59
N ASN A 530 -18.38 -1.30 -10.42
CA ASN A 530 -17.48 -0.89 -9.36
C ASN A 530 -17.59 -1.75 -8.09
N GLY A 531 -18.41 -2.80 -8.12
CA GLY A 531 -18.57 -3.75 -7.03
C GLY A 531 -17.35 -4.67 -6.86
N GLU A 532 -17.29 -5.38 -5.74
CA GLU A 532 -16.25 -6.39 -5.48
C GLU A 532 -16.27 -7.50 -6.53
N GLU A 533 -17.46 -7.96 -6.92
CA GLU A 533 -17.66 -8.89 -8.03
C GLU A 533 -18.16 -8.13 -9.26
N THR A 534 -17.41 -8.15 -10.33
CA THR A 534 -17.78 -7.55 -11.63
C THR A 534 -18.29 -8.58 -12.65
N TYR A 535 -18.25 -9.85 -12.30
CA TYR A 535 -18.83 -10.96 -13.06
C TYR A 535 -19.40 -12.00 -12.11
N LYS A 536 -20.62 -12.44 -12.43
CA LYS A 536 -21.28 -13.53 -11.70
C LYS A 536 -21.89 -14.50 -12.69
N PHE A 537 -21.61 -15.80 -12.50
CA PHE A 537 -22.21 -16.87 -13.26
C PHE A 537 -23.10 -17.73 -12.37
N GLU A 538 -24.34 -17.95 -12.80
CA GLU A 538 -25.31 -18.81 -12.11
C GLU A 538 -25.96 -19.78 -13.08
N SER A 539 -26.48 -20.87 -12.53
CA SER A 539 -27.26 -21.83 -13.29
C SER A 539 -28.59 -22.14 -12.62
N THR A 540 -29.65 -21.90 -13.31
CA THR A 540 -31.01 -22.29 -12.91
C THR A 540 -31.63 -23.36 -13.83
N VAL A 541 -30.77 -24.13 -14.52
CA VAL A 541 -31.18 -25.20 -15.42
C VAL A 541 -31.93 -26.29 -14.63
N VAL A 542 -33.14 -26.65 -15.10
CA VAL A 542 -33.99 -27.70 -14.52
C VAL A 542 -34.18 -28.86 -15.46
N GLY A 543 -34.49 -30.04 -14.91
CA GLY A 543 -34.85 -31.21 -15.72
C GLY A 543 -33.73 -31.87 -16.51
N GLY A 544 -32.44 -31.46 -16.28
CA GLY A 544 -31.31 -32.04 -17.00
C GLY A 544 -31.23 -31.59 -18.47
N ALA A 545 -31.80 -30.45 -18.83
CA ALA A 545 -31.74 -29.88 -20.18
C ALA A 545 -30.27 -29.68 -20.66
N ILE A 546 -29.38 -29.36 -19.74
CA ILE A 546 -27.94 -29.41 -19.95
C ILE A 546 -27.34 -30.32 -18.85
N PRO A 547 -26.51 -31.32 -19.18
CA PRO A 547 -25.77 -32.10 -18.20
C PRO A 547 -24.94 -31.22 -17.29
N LYS A 548 -24.93 -31.53 -15.99
CA LYS A 548 -24.25 -30.70 -14.98
C LYS A 548 -22.74 -30.50 -15.26
N GLU A 549 -22.13 -31.48 -15.91
CA GLU A 549 -20.71 -31.45 -16.31
C GLU A 549 -20.39 -30.39 -17.37
N TYR A 550 -21.36 -29.97 -18.20
CA TYR A 550 -21.17 -28.97 -19.26
C TYR A 550 -21.54 -27.55 -18.83
N ILE A 551 -22.21 -27.36 -17.70
CA ILE A 551 -22.61 -26.04 -17.21
C ILE A 551 -21.38 -25.16 -16.89
N PRO A 552 -20.34 -25.64 -16.21
CA PRO A 552 -19.12 -24.85 -15.99
C PRO A 552 -18.47 -24.37 -17.29
N ALA A 553 -18.43 -25.22 -18.31
CA ALA A 553 -17.86 -24.86 -19.62
C ALA A 553 -18.60 -23.69 -20.30
N VAL A 554 -19.92 -23.54 -20.08
CA VAL A 554 -20.66 -22.35 -20.55
C VAL A 554 -20.15 -21.10 -19.83
N GLY A 555 -19.95 -21.16 -18.50
CA GLY A 555 -19.44 -20.05 -17.71
C GLY A 555 -18.02 -19.67 -18.13
N GLU A 556 -17.13 -20.63 -18.30
CA GLU A 556 -15.76 -20.41 -18.78
C GLU A 556 -15.72 -19.78 -20.18
N GLY A 557 -16.60 -20.22 -21.07
CA GLY A 557 -16.73 -19.65 -22.41
C GLY A 557 -17.21 -18.19 -22.41
N ILE A 558 -18.11 -17.85 -21.49
CA ILE A 558 -18.54 -16.46 -21.26
C ILE A 558 -17.39 -15.63 -20.72
N GLU A 559 -16.73 -16.12 -19.67
CA GLU A 559 -15.61 -15.42 -19.02
C GLU A 559 -14.44 -15.16 -19.99
N GLU A 560 -14.10 -16.14 -20.80
CA GLU A 560 -13.09 -15.96 -21.84
C GLU A 560 -13.50 -14.91 -22.88
N ALA A 561 -14.76 -14.90 -23.29
CA ALA A 561 -15.28 -13.91 -24.22
C ALA A 561 -15.35 -12.50 -23.64
N MET A 562 -15.51 -12.37 -22.32
CA MET A 562 -15.48 -11.08 -21.60
C MET A 562 -14.11 -10.40 -21.65
N LYS A 563 -13.03 -11.13 -21.91
CA LYS A 563 -11.69 -10.53 -22.03
C LYS A 563 -11.57 -9.58 -23.23
N SER A 564 -12.47 -9.69 -24.20
CA SER A 564 -12.48 -8.84 -25.40
C SER A 564 -13.92 -8.49 -25.81
N GLY A 565 -14.35 -7.28 -25.46
CA GLY A 565 -15.68 -6.77 -25.81
C GLY A 565 -15.83 -6.45 -27.30
N ILE A 566 -17.05 -6.10 -27.70
CA ILE A 566 -17.40 -5.89 -29.11
C ILE A 566 -17.30 -4.44 -29.61
N LEU A 567 -17.20 -3.45 -28.69
CA LEU A 567 -17.09 -2.04 -29.10
C LEU A 567 -15.68 -1.71 -29.57
N GLY A 568 -14.70 -1.97 -28.73
CA GLY A 568 -13.31 -1.70 -29.00
C GLY A 568 -12.36 -2.85 -28.60
N GLY A 569 -12.89 -4.01 -28.25
CA GLY A 569 -12.12 -5.15 -27.78
C GLY A 569 -11.55 -4.95 -26.37
N PHE A 570 -12.17 -4.09 -25.56
CA PHE A 570 -11.78 -3.88 -24.18
C PHE A 570 -12.40 -4.93 -23.26
N PRO A 571 -11.79 -5.26 -22.11
CA PRO A 571 -12.37 -6.19 -21.15
C PRO A 571 -13.77 -5.76 -20.71
N VAL A 572 -14.69 -6.71 -20.62
CA VAL A 572 -16.07 -6.45 -20.19
C VAL A 572 -16.23 -6.71 -18.72
N VAL A 573 -16.95 -5.84 -18.02
CA VAL A 573 -17.24 -5.91 -16.58
C VAL A 573 -18.71 -5.60 -16.30
N GLY A 574 -19.18 -5.92 -15.10
CA GLY A 574 -20.54 -5.62 -14.66
C GLY A 574 -21.58 -6.50 -15.34
N VAL A 575 -21.34 -7.82 -15.41
CA VAL A 575 -22.22 -8.76 -16.07
C VAL A 575 -22.60 -9.93 -15.16
N HIS A 576 -23.88 -10.12 -14.96
CA HIS A 576 -24.44 -11.33 -14.37
C HIS A 576 -25.01 -12.21 -15.48
N ALA A 577 -24.52 -13.43 -15.55
CA ALA A 577 -24.96 -14.44 -16.53
C ALA A 577 -25.65 -15.61 -15.83
N ASN A 578 -26.90 -15.85 -16.17
CA ASN A 578 -27.66 -17.00 -15.67
C ASN A 578 -28.06 -17.92 -16.84
N VAL A 579 -27.45 -19.11 -16.85
CA VAL A 579 -27.90 -20.15 -17.77
C VAL A 579 -29.16 -20.84 -17.20
N TYR A 580 -30.26 -20.78 -17.92
CA TYR A 580 -31.55 -21.26 -17.42
C TYR A 580 -32.16 -22.40 -18.22
N ASP A 581 -31.75 -22.60 -19.48
CA ASP A 581 -32.24 -23.66 -20.35
C ASP A 581 -31.21 -24.02 -21.45
N GLY A 582 -31.45 -25.06 -22.20
CA GLY A 582 -30.61 -25.48 -23.32
C GLY A 582 -30.99 -26.86 -23.82
N SER A 583 -30.10 -27.46 -24.58
CA SER A 583 -30.25 -28.85 -24.99
C SER A 583 -28.88 -29.47 -25.30
N TYR A 584 -28.78 -30.77 -25.25
CA TYR A 584 -27.57 -31.52 -25.56
C TYR A 584 -27.87 -32.66 -26.54
N HIS A 585 -26.83 -33.19 -27.15
CA HIS A 585 -26.87 -34.35 -28.02
C HIS A 585 -25.96 -35.43 -27.46
N GLU A 586 -26.50 -36.64 -27.27
CA GLU A 586 -25.78 -37.73 -26.55
C GLU A 586 -24.39 -38.07 -27.13
N VAL A 587 -24.20 -37.89 -28.45
CA VAL A 587 -22.96 -38.25 -29.15
C VAL A 587 -22.08 -37.04 -29.46
N ASP A 588 -22.68 -35.89 -29.80
CA ASP A 588 -21.99 -34.73 -30.37
C ASP A 588 -21.73 -33.62 -29.34
N SER A 589 -22.30 -33.71 -28.14
CA SER A 589 -22.05 -32.74 -27.08
C SER A 589 -20.70 -32.99 -26.40
N SER A 590 -20.02 -31.89 -26.07
CA SER A 590 -18.73 -31.85 -25.36
C SER A 590 -18.57 -30.55 -24.59
N GLU A 591 -17.70 -30.51 -23.59
CA GLU A 591 -17.34 -29.30 -22.87
C GLU A 591 -16.90 -28.18 -23.82
N MET A 592 -16.10 -28.50 -24.84
CA MET A 592 -15.66 -27.54 -25.86
C MET A 592 -16.83 -26.94 -26.65
N ALA A 593 -17.85 -27.73 -26.99
CA ALA A 593 -19.02 -27.25 -27.74
C ALA A 593 -19.85 -26.29 -26.86
N PHE A 594 -20.02 -26.58 -25.57
CA PHE A 594 -20.71 -25.70 -24.63
C PHE A 594 -19.90 -24.45 -24.29
N HIS A 595 -18.58 -24.54 -24.19
CA HIS A 595 -17.69 -23.40 -24.06
C HIS A 595 -17.85 -22.43 -25.25
N ILE A 596 -17.86 -22.94 -26.48
CA ILE A 596 -18.08 -22.13 -27.68
C ILE A 596 -19.50 -21.55 -27.68
N ALA A 597 -20.52 -22.31 -27.29
CA ALA A 597 -21.90 -21.83 -27.20
C ALA A 597 -22.03 -20.70 -26.18
N GLY A 598 -21.35 -20.78 -25.02
CA GLY A 598 -21.28 -19.72 -24.01
C GLY A 598 -20.60 -18.45 -24.56
N SER A 599 -19.47 -18.61 -25.23
CA SER A 599 -18.77 -17.50 -25.89
C SER A 599 -19.61 -16.77 -26.93
N LEU A 600 -20.35 -17.53 -27.76
CA LEU A 600 -21.29 -16.98 -28.77
C LEU A 600 -22.47 -16.28 -28.08
N ALA A 601 -23.05 -16.89 -27.03
CA ALA A 601 -24.13 -16.29 -26.27
C ALA A 601 -23.76 -14.91 -25.74
N PHE A 602 -22.56 -14.79 -25.16
CA PHE A 602 -22.05 -13.52 -24.65
C PHE A 602 -21.86 -12.47 -25.76
N LYS A 603 -21.26 -12.84 -26.88
CA LYS A 603 -21.08 -11.93 -28.03
C LYS A 603 -22.41 -11.40 -28.58
N ASP A 604 -23.43 -12.23 -28.62
CA ASP A 604 -24.75 -11.82 -29.07
C ASP A 604 -25.49 -11.01 -28.00
N ALA A 605 -25.27 -11.30 -26.70
CA ALA A 605 -25.76 -10.50 -25.59
C ALA A 605 -25.17 -9.08 -25.61
N MET A 606 -23.89 -8.94 -25.87
CA MET A 606 -23.23 -7.64 -25.98
C MET A 606 -23.88 -6.79 -27.10
N LYS A 607 -24.20 -7.36 -28.25
CA LYS A 607 -24.84 -6.62 -29.36
C LYS A 607 -26.21 -6.09 -28.97
N GLN A 608 -26.97 -6.84 -28.19
CA GLN A 608 -28.37 -6.52 -27.83
C GLN A 608 -28.46 -5.75 -26.50
N GLY A 609 -27.46 -5.87 -25.61
CA GLY A 609 -27.44 -5.33 -24.27
C GLY A 609 -27.13 -3.82 -24.16
N ALA A 610 -27.16 -3.10 -25.31
CA ALA A 610 -26.77 -1.69 -25.38
C ALA A 610 -25.39 -1.46 -24.74
N PRO A 611 -24.30 -1.94 -25.33
CA PRO A 611 -22.96 -1.86 -24.78
C PRO A 611 -22.51 -0.43 -24.65
N VAL A 612 -21.78 -0.16 -23.55
CA VAL A 612 -21.17 1.14 -23.25
C VAL A 612 -19.68 0.97 -23.00
N LEU A 613 -18.92 1.98 -23.37
CA LEU A 613 -17.52 2.12 -23.03
C LEU A 613 -17.41 2.78 -21.64
N LEU A 614 -16.54 2.27 -20.80
CA LEU A 614 -16.25 2.77 -19.46
C LEU A 614 -14.85 3.34 -19.41
N GLU A 615 -14.70 4.49 -18.73
CA GLU A 615 -13.40 5.11 -18.46
C GLU A 615 -13.14 5.19 -16.96
N PRO A 616 -11.86 5.11 -16.53
CA PRO A 616 -11.50 5.29 -15.15
C PRO A 616 -11.61 6.77 -14.77
N ILE A 617 -12.35 7.03 -13.68
CA ILE A 617 -12.49 8.34 -13.06
C ILE A 617 -11.55 8.39 -11.86
N MET A 618 -10.75 9.45 -11.82
CA MET A 618 -9.80 9.70 -10.76
C MET A 618 -10.38 10.71 -9.76
N LYS A 619 -10.26 10.43 -8.47
CA LYS A 619 -10.41 11.43 -7.43
C LYS A 619 -9.13 12.26 -7.39
N VAL A 620 -9.24 13.51 -7.73
CA VAL A 620 -8.12 14.45 -7.84
C VAL A 620 -8.22 15.48 -6.73
N GLU A 621 -7.13 15.71 -6.05
CA GLU A 621 -7.00 16.71 -5.00
C GLU A 621 -5.84 17.63 -5.37
N VAL A 622 -6.14 18.90 -5.58
CA VAL A 622 -5.14 19.89 -5.98
C VAL A 622 -4.95 20.90 -4.86
N THR A 623 -3.74 20.95 -4.33
CA THR A 623 -3.33 21.92 -3.32
C THR A 623 -2.63 23.09 -3.98
N MET A 624 -3.08 24.32 -3.71
CA MET A 624 -2.48 25.51 -4.28
C MET A 624 -2.68 26.73 -3.37
N PRO A 625 -1.88 27.80 -3.53
CA PRO A 625 -2.20 29.10 -2.97
C PRO A 625 -3.54 29.64 -3.50
N GLU A 626 -4.29 30.33 -2.66
CA GLU A 626 -5.66 30.82 -2.97
C GLU A 626 -5.72 31.65 -4.27
N GLU A 627 -4.66 32.39 -4.59
CA GLU A 627 -4.56 33.21 -5.79
C GLU A 627 -4.70 32.44 -7.11
N TYR A 628 -4.39 31.13 -7.13
CA TYR A 628 -4.49 30.27 -8.33
C TYR A 628 -5.76 29.43 -8.39
N MET A 629 -6.59 29.48 -7.36
CA MET A 629 -7.77 28.60 -7.24
C MET A 629 -8.72 28.72 -8.45
N GLY A 630 -8.98 29.95 -8.90
CA GLY A 630 -9.87 30.18 -10.06
C GLY A 630 -9.35 29.54 -11.35
N ASP A 631 -8.05 29.67 -11.60
CA ASP A 631 -7.41 29.10 -12.79
C ASP A 631 -7.40 27.57 -12.75
N ILE A 632 -7.19 26.98 -11.57
CA ILE A 632 -7.17 25.54 -11.40
C ILE A 632 -8.57 24.94 -11.52
N ILE A 633 -9.60 25.57 -10.94
CA ILE A 633 -10.99 25.14 -11.12
C ILE A 633 -11.39 25.22 -12.61
N GLY A 634 -11.00 26.29 -13.29
CA GLY A 634 -11.22 26.43 -14.73
C GLY A 634 -10.53 25.33 -15.54
N ASP A 635 -9.30 25.00 -15.20
CA ASP A 635 -8.55 23.93 -15.87
C ASP A 635 -9.17 22.54 -15.62
N LEU A 636 -9.49 22.20 -14.37
CA LEU A 636 -10.16 20.92 -14.04
C LEU A 636 -11.51 20.77 -14.75
N ASN A 637 -12.31 21.85 -14.82
CA ASN A 637 -13.57 21.83 -15.58
C ASN A 637 -13.32 21.61 -17.08
N SER A 638 -12.28 22.21 -17.66
CA SER A 638 -11.93 22.00 -19.07
C SER A 638 -11.52 20.55 -19.36
N ARG A 639 -11.04 19.83 -18.36
CA ARG A 639 -10.67 18.40 -18.36
C ARG A 639 -11.83 17.48 -18.03
N ARG A 640 -13.06 17.90 -18.23
CA ARG A 640 -14.29 17.18 -17.86
C ARG A 640 -14.40 16.87 -16.38
N GLY A 641 -13.65 17.61 -15.54
CA GLY A 641 -13.67 17.44 -14.10
C GLY A 641 -14.99 17.91 -13.48
N ARG A 642 -15.42 17.22 -12.45
CA ARG A 642 -16.56 17.62 -11.61
C ARG A 642 -16.01 18.02 -10.26
N ILE A 643 -16.10 19.30 -9.92
CA ILE A 643 -15.64 19.78 -8.62
C ILE A 643 -16.61 19.31 -7.54
N GLU A 644 -16.10 18.65 -6.51
CA GLU A 644 -16.87 18.12 -5.40
C GLU A 644 -16.89 19.07 -4.20
N GLY A 645 -15.76 19.67 -3.90
CA GLY A 645 -15.61 20.57 -2.76
C GLY A 645 -14.28 21.28 -2.73
N MET A 646 -14.10 22.10 -1.73
CA MET A 646 -12.89 22.87 -1.47
C MET A 646 -12.68 22.96 0.03
N ASP A 647 -11.44 22.79 0.46
CA ASP A 647 -11.02 22.92 1.84
C ASP A 647 -9.98 24.02 2.01
N ASP A 648 -9.99 24.64 3.18
CA ASP A 648 -8.99 25.63 3.58
C ASP A 648 -7.80 24.92 4.24
N LEU A 649 -6.62 25.18 3.69
CA LEU A 649 -5.34 24.87 4.33
C LEU A 649 -4.72 26.18 4.84
N GLY A 650 -4.20 26.20 6.04
CA GLY A 650 -3.58 27.40 6.63
C GLY A 650 -2.49 28.02 5.73
N GLY A 651 -2.93 28.81 4.73
CA GLY A 651 -2.11 29.46 3.72
C GLY A 651 -2.30 28.98 2.27
N GLY A 652 -3.30 28.13 2.00
CA GLY A 652 -3.67 27.61 0.67
C GLY A 652 -5.06 27.03 0.64
N LYS A 653 -5.44 26.51 -0.52
CA LYS A 653 -6.71 25.83 -0.77
C LYS A 653 -6.46 24.42 -1.31
N ILE A 654 -7.37 23.48 -0.98
CA ILE A 654 -7.45 22.18 -1.65
C ILE A 654 -8.73 22.18 -2.47
N VAL A 655 -8.62 21.78 -3.73
CA VAL A 655 -9.78 21.53 -4.61
C VAL A 655 -9.90 20.03 -4.82
N HIS A 656 -11.07 19.49 -4.52
CA HIS A 656 -11.43 18.11 -4.76
C HIS A 656 -12.27 17.99 -6.03
N ALA A 657 -11.88 17.09 -6.92
CA ALA A 657 -12.59 16.89 -8.19
C ALA A 657 -12.55 15.42 -8.64
N TYR A 658 -13.56 15.02 -9.41
CA TYR A 658 -13.54 13.77 -10.16
C TYR A 658 -13.22 14.07 -11.61
N VAL A 659 -12.12 13.53 -12.13
CA VAL A 659 -11.64 13.81 -13.49
C VAL A 659 -11.33 12.49 -14.20
N PRO A 660 -11.73 12.30 -15.46
CA PRO A 660 -11.32 11.15 -16.25
C PRO A 660 -9.81 11.06 -16.40
N LEU A 661 -9.23 9.86 -16.23
CA LEU A 661 -7.78 9.67 -16.34
C LEU A 661 -7.22 10.15 -17.68
N SER A 662 -7.97 9.97 -18.78
CA SER A 662 -7.58 10.42 -20.11
C SER A 662 -7.28 11.92 -20.21
N GLU A 663 -7.88 12.72 -19.34
CA GLU A 663 -7.72 14.19 -19.30
C GLU A 663 -6.60 14.63 -18.32
N MET A 664 -6.06 13.70 -17.55
CA MET A 664 -5.04 14.00 -16.54
C MET A 664 -3.61 13.86 -17.05
N PHE A 665 -3.40 13.28 -18.23
CA PHE A 665 -2.05 13.20 -18.80
C PHE A 665 -1.42 14.56 -19.02
N GLY A 666 -0.19 14.72 -18.55
CA GLY A 666 0.53 15.98 -18.58
C GLY A 666 0.06 17.04 -17.56
N TYR A 667 -0.92 16.73 -16.71
CA TYR A 667 -1.46 17.67 -15.73
C TYR A 667 -0.41 18.24 -14.78
N SER A 668 0.57 17.43 -14.36
CA SER A 668 1.67 17.89 -13.51
C SER A 668 2.41 19.10 -14.09
N THR A 669 2.69 19.08 -15.41
CA THR A 669 3.35 20.16 -16.11
C THR A 669 2.45 21.40 -16.20
N ASP A 670 1.17 21.20 -16.51
CA ASP A 670 0.21 22.30 -16.62
C ASP A 670 -0.04 22.97 -15.27
N LEU A 671 -0.18 22.18 -14.21
CA LEU A 671 -0.35 22.68 -12.84
C LEU A 671 0.85 23.51 -12.40
N ARG A 672 2.08 23.00 -12.59
CA ARG A 672 3.32 23.73 -12.27
C ARG A 672 3.43 25.03 -13.02
N SER A 673 3.10 25.04 -14.31
CA SER A 673 3.09 26.24 -15.14
C SER A 673 2.10 27.29 -14.63
N ARG A 674 0.89 26.89 -14.28
CA ARG A 674 -0.18 27.79 -13.81
C ARG A 674 0.04 28.30 -12.39
N THR A 675 0.68 27.53 -11.54
CA THR A 675 0.91 27.86 -10.12
C THR A 675 2.34 28.31 -9.82
N GLN A 676 3.15 28.56 -10.85
CA GLN A 676 4.58 28.91 -10.71
C GLN A 676 5.35 27.89 -9.84
N GLY A 677 5.02 26.61 -9.96
CA GLY A 677 5.64 25.55 -9.22
C GLY A 677 5.12 25.35 -7.78
N ARG A 678 4.16 26.16 -7.34
CA ARG A 678 3.62 26.13 -5.98
C ARG A 678 2.39 25.22 -5.79
N GLY A 679 1.82 24.73 -6.89
CA GLY A 679 0.72 23.77 -6.86
C GLY A 679 1.23 22.34 -6.80
N ASN A 680 0.53 21.50 -6.04
CA ASN A 680 0.74 20.07 -6.00
C ASN A 680 -0.59 19.37 -6.20
N TYR A 681 -0.59 18.12 -6.68
CA TYR A 681 -1.80 17.33 -6.81
C TYR A 681 -1.54 15.87 -6.45
N SER A 682 -2.60 15.21 -6.04
CA SER A 682 -2.68 13.77 -5.96
C SER A 682 -3.91 13.30 -6.71
N MET A 683 -3.86 12.11 -7.25
CA MET A 683 -5.01 11.47 -7.87
C MET A 683 -5.04 9.99 -7.53
N PHE A 684 -6.27 9.50 -7.30
CA PHE A 684 -6.54 8.12 -6.94
C PHE A 684 -7.60 7.57 -7.87
N PHE A 685 -7.48 6.31 -8.25
CA PHE A 685 -8.59 5.64 -8.91
C PHE A 685 -9.80 5.60 -7.97
N GLU A 686 -10.95 6.05 -8.45
CA GLU A 686 -12.20 6.02 -7.69
C GLU A 686 -13.15 4.98 -8.23
N LYS A 687 -13.47 5.07 -9.52
CA LYS A 687 -14.46 4.20 -10.16
C LYS A 687 -14.40 4.25 -11.69
N TYR A 688 -15.12 3.34 -12.33
CA TYR A 688 -15.42 3.41 -13.76
C TYR A 688 -16.77 4.08 -13.99
N GLU A 689 -16.85 4.97 -15.00
CA GLU A 689 -18.09 5.60 -15.45
C GLU A 689 -18.25 5.48 -16.98
N PRO A 690 -19.50 5.50 -17.49
CA PRO A 690 -19.76 5.51 -18.93
C PRO A 690 -19.15 6.74 -19.61
N VAL A 691 -18.47 6.51 -20.72
CA VAL A 691 -17.87 7.55 -21.53
C VAL A 691 -18.95 8.31 -22.32
N PRO A 692 -18.90 9.66 -22.42
CA PRO A 692 -19.79 10.41 -23.30
C PRO A 692 -19.67 9.95 -24.76
N LYS A 693 -20.78 9.92 -25.52
CA LYS A 693 -20.82 9.39 -26.89
C LYS A 693 -19.75 10.00 -27.82
N SER A 694 -19.53 11.31 -27.74
CA SER A 694 -18.52 12.00 -28.55
C SER A 694 -17.08 11.53 -28.26
N VAL A 695 -16.79 11.21 -27.00
CA VAL A 695 -15.48 10.69 -26.58
C VAL A 695 -15.37 9.22 -26.97
N GLN A 696 -16.45 8.43 -26.80
CA GLN A 696 -16.50 7.04 -27.22
C GLN A 696 -16.17 6.89 -28.71
N GLU A 697 -16.81 7.70 -29.58
CA GLU A 697 -16.55 7.70 -31.02
C GLU A 697 -15.07 8.02 -31.32
N LYS A 698 -14.49 8.99 -30.62
CA LYS A 698 -13.08 9.35 -30.77
C LYS A 698 -12.15 8.18 -30.36
N VAL A 699 -12.39 7.58 -29.21
CA VAL A 699 -11.59 6.43 -28.70
C VAL A 699 -11.64 5.26 -29.65
N LEU A 700 -12.85 4.90 -30.12
CA LEU A 700 -13.04 3.78 -31.04
C LEU A 700 -12.46 4.06 -32.45
N SER A 701 -12.49 5.31 -32.92
CA SER A 701 -11.87 5.68 -34.20
C SER A 701 -10.35 5.56 -34.18
N ILE A 702 -9.70 5.94 -33.08
CA ILE A 702 -8.25 5.81 -32.91
C ILE A 702 -7.81 4.32 -32.88
N LYS A 703 -8.63 3.44 -32.30
CA LYS A 703 -8.29 2.02 -32.21
C LYS A 703 -8.49 1.29 -33.53
N ASN A 704 -9.38 1.76 -34.38
CA ASN A 704 -9.68 1.15 -35.69
C ASN A 704 -8.81 1.74 -36.84
N ALA A 705 -7.97 2.75 -36.54
CA ALA A 705 -7.00 3.35 -37.47
C ALA A 705 -5.62 2.73 -37.33
#